data_353b96f82c64b6bfc34e654d06845b51
#
_entry.id   353b96f82c64b6bfc34e654d06845b51
#
_cell.length_a   1.000
_cell.length_b   1.000
_cell.length_c   1.000
_cell.angle_alpha   90.00
_cell.angle_beta   90.00
_cell.angle_gamma   90.00
#
_symmetry.space_group_name_H-M   'P 1'
#
loop_
_entity.id
_entity.type
_entity.pdbx_description
1 polymer ?
#
loop_
_entity_poly.entity_id
_entity_poly.type
_entity_poly.pdbx_seq_one_letter_code
_entity_poly.pdbx_strand_id
1 'polypeptide(L)'
;MIRQKKRWEDEELIMIGREEARADFKHSSAFSRTIDLNGDWKFIFLEAPEYSPDNFFRALFDDSKWDNIKVPSCWQRKGYGHNHYTDVWYLFPINPPFVPSKNPTGIYRRKFNIDIIDPNEKIILRFDGVSSAYDIWVNGKHVGYSKVSRLGSSFDITKYVCRGLNQITVRVYQWSDGSYLECQDMWWLSGVFRDVYLLFLPQDGVNDIKIVSDFDALTDTGSLNLSIVMYKEQNINISIELLGLNNEPIIKENILSDKEVFSFFKNELKVSPWSAEYPNLYKLNIVVSDNKKIIDEVTNYVGFRRVSIENGTICINGKTVLFNGVNMHDFSPEGGLTVDKAIIEKDIKLMKCHNINAVRCAHYPKASYFYDLCDKYGLYVIDEADLENHGFEWIEHYKWINEEKSWENAYVDRVERMVKEHKNHPSIIMWSLGNEASTGPNIDAQAKAVRKLDKSRLIHYEGDMNADIGDIYSTMYTRLDGMLRIAQGNDAHNKPHILCEYGHSMGVGPGNLEEYQELFEKYDRLQGGFIWEWYDQGLSEKDENGNTVYCYGGDYGDTPNNSNFCLDGLLSPDRKISTGLKNYKQVIRPFKASIFDISTGEISIKNKNTFSDTSDISLIYKIHQGESCIFEGSIPTLDIKAGCESKLIISDIVSAYKYFDNSADCYIDISFVYNKEMPFCEKGYEVSFDQLLIKAALKNDTQIYEEKFESSGCEIFETNTYFEVRGKDYSVKFDKVTGDLLSLESKGQNIFTKGPSLNMMRAAIDNDMYKVDDWYNKYFIQKQQEQSEYFDAHEYEGFIKVSIGKHFSPLSMAFGFKAEYNYYIFPDRKIVMNLDLKGFKKTSFAPEFIPRIGIELRLPSTFTNVKWYGLGPDENYPDMKSHVKYGVYSKNIEDMSTVYIKPQENGHREGTDIIELHSKEGTLVINSLKKIGFNVHNYTIEALEKAKHWNELETIDEVILHLDAKHSGLGSNSCGEEQTYKNKVHLNDYNLNLVFKF
;
A
#
# COMPACT_ATOMS: atom_id res chain seq x y z
N MET A 1 -27.19 -37.81 -20.62
CA MET A 1 -27.17 -38.12 -19.19
C MET A 1 -26.89 -36.80 -18.48
N ILE A 2 -27.73 -36.37 -17.57
CA ILE A 2 -27.48 -35.21 -16.72
C ILE A 2 -26.33 -35.61 -15.79
N ARG A 3 -25.23 -34.85 -15.80
CA ARG A 3 -24.09 -35.06 -14.89
C ARG A 3 -24.62 -34.93 -13.44
N GLN A 4 -24.40 -35.91 -12.62
CA GLN A 4 -24.76 -35.86 -11.21
C GLN A 4 -23.82 -34.86 -10.53
N LYS A 5 -24.35 -33.83 -9.84
CA LYS A 5 -23.58 -32.90 -9.04
C LYS A 5 -22.79 -33.65 -7.98
N LYS A 6 -21.52 -33.31 -7.82
CA LYS A 6 -20.67 -33.76 -6.74
C LYS A 6 -20.82 -32.79 -5.56
N ARG A 7 -20.41 -33.21 -4.38
CA ARG A 7 -20.51 -32.39 -3.16
C ARG A 7 -19.89 -31.00 -3.29
N TRP A 8 -18.77 -30.90 -4.00
CA TRP A 8 -18.05 -29.63 -4.26
C TRP A 8 -18.53 -28.90 -5.52
N GLU A 9 -19.63 -29.37 -6.13
CA GLU A 9 -20.34 -28.77 -7.25
C GLU A 9 -21.83 -28.51 -6.89
N ASP A 10 -22.16 -28.51 -5.61
CA ASP A 10 -23.52 -28.34 -5.11
C ASP A 10 -23.62 -27.05 -4.31
N GLU A 11 -24.06 -25.98 -4.98
CA GLU A 11 -24.15 -24.62 -4.44
C GLU A 11 -25.13 -24.51 -3.26
N GLU A 12 -26.09 -25.43 -3.15
CA GLU A 12 -27.03 -25.48 -2.03
C GLU A 12 -26.42 -26.16 -0.79
N LEU A 13 -25.42 -27.04 -1.00
CA LEU A 13 -24.72 -27.73 0.09
C LEU A 13 -23.51 -26.92 0.57
N ILE A 14 -23.67 -26.07 1.55
CA ILE A 14 -22.59 -25.24 2.10
C ILE A 14 -21.76 -25.95 3.19
N MET A 15 -22.33 -26.92 3.91
CA MET A 15 -21.63 -27.62 4.98
C MET A 15 -22.30 -28.95 5.38
N ILE A 16 -21.54 -29.83 6.05
CA ILE A 16 -22.01 -31.00 6.78
C ILE A 16 -21.32 -31.02 8.14
N GLY A 17 -22.05 -31.08 9.23
CA GLY A 17 -21.52 -31.27 10.58
C GLY A 17 -20.66 -30.14 11.13
N ARG A 18 -20.57 -29.00 10.44
CA ARG A 18 -19.91 -27.79 10.93
C ARG A 18 -20.78 -27.16 12.02
N GLU A 19 -20.17 -26.77 13.13
CA GLU A 19 -20.82 -25.98 14.19
C GLU A 19 -21.17 -24.58 13.68
N GLU A 20 -22.16 -23.94 14.32
CA GLU A 20 -22.43 -22.52 14.04
C GLU A 20 -21.22 -21.67 14.43
N ALA A 21 -20.94 -20.61 13.65
CA ALA A 21 -19.94 -19.62 13.97
C ALA A 21 -20.30 -18.88 15.26
N ARG A 22 -19.32 -18.60 16.08
CA ARG A 22 -19.43 -17.92 17.38
C ARG A 22 -18.30 -16.90 17.52
N ALA A 23 -18.49 -15.94 18.42
CA ALA A 23 -17.46 -14.94 18.70
C ALA A 23 -16.18 -15.60 19.21
N ASP A 24 -15.06 -14.98 18.86
CA ASP A 24 -13.79 -15.33 19.49
C ASP A 24 -13.73 -14.72 20.90
N PHE A 25 -13.46 -15.57 21.90
CA PHE A 25 -13.22 -15.18 23.28
C PHE A 25 -12.35 -16.21 24.00
N LYS A 26 -11.67 -15.78 25.05
CA LYS A 26 -10.69 -16.63 25.73
C LYS A 26 -11.29 -17.30 26.99
N HIS A 27 -11.39 -18.62 26.97
CA HIS A 27 -11.63 -19.40 28.17
C HIS A 27 -10.36 -19.43 29.05
N SER A 28 -10.53 -19.42 30.37
CA SER A 28 -9.44 -19.64 31.31
C SER A 28 -8.82 -21.03 31.12
N SER A 29 -7.50 -21.12 31.20
CA SER A 29 -6.77 -22.38 31.08
C SER A 29 -7.12 -23.39 32.18
N ALA A 30 -7.82 -22.97 33.23
CA ALA A 30 -8.38 -23.85 34.25
C ALA A 30 -9.58 -24.69 33.75
N PHE A 31 -10.27 -24.19 32.71
CA PHE A 31 -11.53 -24.77 32.20
C PHE A 31 -11.45 -25.15 30.72
N SER A 32 -10.39 -24.75 30.03
CA SER A 32 -10.17 -25.08 28.64
C SER A 32 -8.71 -25.42 28.36
N ARG A 33 -8.49 -26.23 27.35
CA ARG A 33 -7.15 -26.52 26.84
C ARG A 33 -7.15 -26.62 25.33
N THR A 34 -6.00 -26.39 24.75
CA THR A 34 -5.79 -26.45 23.28
C THR A 34 -4.71 -27.49 22.98
N ILE A 35 -4.91 -28.26 21.94
CA ILE A 35 -3.86 -29.08 21.33
C ILE A 35 -3.60 -28.52 19.93
N ASP A 36 -2.40 -28.02 19.73
CA ASP A 36 -1.94 -27.54 18.41
C ASP A 36 -1.74 -28.74 17.47
N LEU A 37 -2.34 -28.65 16.29
CA LEU A 37 -2.21 -29.64 15.21
C LEU A 37 -1.40 -29.10 14.04
N ASN A 38 -0.76 -27.95 14.16
CA ASN A 38 0.18 -27.44 13.18
C ASN A 38 1.45 -28.32 13.11
N GLY A 39 2.21 -28.19 12.04
CA GLY A 39 3.46 -28.92 11.85
C GLY A 39 3.37 -29.98 10.76
N ASP A 40 4.05 -31.12 10.92
CA ASP A 40 4.17 -32.11 9.85
C ASP A 40 2.93 -33.01 9.75
N TRP A 41 2.36 -33.10 8.55
CA TRP A 41 1.27 -33.99 8.18
C TRP A 41 1.72 -34.92 7.06
N LYS A 42 1.26 -36.17 7.04
CA LYS A 42 1.34 -37.05 5.86
C LYS A 42 0.48 -36.43 4.75
N PHE A 43 1.00 -36.42 3.52
CA PHE A 43 0.37 -35.76 2.40
C PHE A 43 0.51 -36.56 1.10
N ILE A 44 -0.53 -36.57 0.31
CA ILE A 44 -0.49 -37.01 -1.08
C ILE A 44 -1.24 -36.01 -1.95
N PHE A 45 -0.62 -35.63 -3.07
CA PHE A 45 -1.21 -34.78 -4.08
C PHE A 45 -1.74 -35.61 -5.24
N LEU A 46 -2.96 -35.31 -5.68
CA LEU A 46 -3.69 -36.06 -6.71
C LEU A 46 -4.22 -35.08 -7.77
N GLU A 47 -4.28 -35.53 -9.03
CA GLU A 47 -4.83 -34.70 -10.13
C GLU A 47 -6.38 -34.55 -10.05
N ALA A 48 -7.06 -35.42 -9.34
CA ALA A 48 -8.51 -35.37 -9.13
C ALA A 48 -8.95 -36.14 -7.89
N PRO A 49 -10.09 -35.78 -7.27
CA PRO A 49 -10.61 -36.46 -6.07
C PRO A 49 -10.87 -37.96 -6.30
N GLU A 50 -11.20 -38.36 -7.52
CA GLU A 50 -11.50 -39.73 -7.90
C GLU A 50 -10.29 -40.66 -7.85
N TYR A 51 -9.09 -40.11 -7.85
CA TYR A 51 -7.84 -40.88 -7.69
C TYR A 51 -7.47 -41.12 -6.24
N SER A 52 -8.33 -40.73 -5.29
CA SER A 52 -8.11 -41.00 -3.87
C SER A 52 -7.98 -42.51 -3.64
N PRO A 53 -6.94 -42.98 -2.93
CA PRO A 53 -6.79 -44.41 -2.62
C PRO A 53 -8.00 -44.97 -1.87
N ASP A 54 -8.39 -46.20 -2.16
CA ASP A 54 -9.48 -46.85 -1.42
C ASP A 54 -9.23 -46.85 0.08
N ASN A 55 -10.21 -46.44 0.87
CA ASN A 55 -10.16 -46.42 2.34
C ASN A 55 -9.04 -45.53 2.93
N PHE A 56 -8.53 -44.56 2.21
CA PHE A 56 -7.47 -43.62 2.67
C PHE A 56 -7.79 -42.98 4.02
N PHE A 57 -9.07 -42.86 4.39
CA PHE A 57 -9.55 -42.25 5.64
C PHE A 57 -9.50 -43.18 6.84
N ARG A 58 -9.27 -44.49 6.66
CA ARG A 58 -9.22 -45.47 7.77
C ARG A 58 -7.95 -45.26 8.60
N ALA A 59 -8.07 -45.43 9.91
CA ALA A 59 -6.95 -45.26 10.85
C ALA A 59 -5.77 -46.22 10.59
N LEU A 60 -6.07 -47.44 10.08
CA LEU A 60 -5.05 -48.47 9.75
C LEU A 60 -4.56 -48.40 8.29
N PHE A 61 -4.93 -47.36 7.52
CA PHE A 61 -4.42 -47.20 6.16
C PHE A 61 -2.90 -46.94 6.19
N ASP A 62 -2.15 -47.61 5.34
CA ASP A 62 -0.70 -47.43 5.24
C ASP A 62 -0.35 -46.19 4.43
N ASP A 63 0.02 -45.14 5.13
CA ASP A 63 0.47 -43.82 4.57
C ASP A 63 2.00 -43.67 4.63
N SER A 64 2.75 -44.76 4.88
CA SER A 64 4.20 -44.71 5.01
C SER A 64 4.96 -44.16 3.79
N LYS A 65 4.38 -44.33 2.59
CA LYS A 65 4.92 -43.87 1.33
C LYS A 65 4.47 -42.43 0.96
N TRP A 66 3.60 -41.81 1.76
CA TRP A 66 3.18 -40.45 1.52
C TRP A 66 4.25 -39.47 1.97
N ASP A 67 4.30 -38.31 1.29
CA ASP A 67 5.19 -37.22 1.66
C ASP A 67 4.83 -36.64 3.04
N ASN A 68 5.61 -35.69 3.48
CA ASN A 68 5.28 -34.84 4.63
C ASN A 68 5.14 -33.40 4.15
N ILE A 69 4.08 -32.73 4.59
CA ILE A 69 3.85 -31.32 4.32
C ILE A 69 3.66 -30.57 5.64
N LYS A 70 4.17 -29.33 5.70
CA LYS A 70 3.92 -28.43 6.82
C LYS A 70 2.51 -27.86 6.74
N VAL A 71 1.79 -27.87 7.86
CA VAL A 71 0.53 -27.15 8.06
C VAL A 71 0.75 -26.12 9.15
N PRO A 72 0.35 -24.83 8.94
CA PRO A 72 -0.30 -24.32 7.74
C PRO A 72 0.65 -24.14 6.56
N SER A 73 0.17 -24.33 5.34
CA SER A 73 0.84 -23.95 4.10
C SER A 73 -0.08 -24.08 2.88
N CYS A 74 0.24 -23.33 1.84
CA CYS A 74 -0.25 -23.59 0.49
C CYS A 74 0.61 -24.66 -0.15
N TRP A 75 0.01 -25.70 -0.73
CA TRP A 75 0.77 -26.80 -1.30
C TRP A 75 1.60 -26.41 -2.53
N GLN A 76 1.18 -25.39 -3.30
CA GLN A 76 1.95 -24.87 -4.43
C GLN A 76 3.32 -24.33 -3.96
N ARG A 77 3.35 -23.67 -2.79
CA ARG A 77 4.59 -23.19 -2.17
C ARG A 77 5.45 -24.31 -1.56
N LYS A 78 4.98 -25.55 -1.62
CA LYS A 78 5.70 -26.76 -1.19
C LYS A 78 6.06 -27.67 -2.38
N GLY A 79 5.88 -27.17 -3.63
CA GLY A 79 6.26 -27.88 -4.84
C GLY A 79 5.19 -28.80 -5.43
N TYR A 80 3.93 -28.67 -5.01
CA TYR A 80 2.82 -29.46 -5.55
C TYR A 80 1.88 -28.57 -6.38
N GLY A 81 1.60 -28.98 -7.62
CA GLY A 81 0.81 -28.16 -8.54
C GLY A 81 1.61 -26.98 -9.09
N HIS A 82 0.95 -25.88 -9.41
CA HIS A 82 1.55 -24.71 -10.05
C HIS A 82 1.10 -23.42 -9.35
N ASN A 83 2.01 -22.47 -9.18
CA ASN A 83 1.65 -21.10 -8.85
C ASN A 83 1.01 -20.48 -10.10
N HIS A 84 -0.07 -19.74 -9.94
CA HIS A 84 -0.77 -19.08 -11.03
C HIS A 84 -1.37 -17.77 -10.51
N TYR A 85 -1.16 -16.70 -11.25
CA TYR A 85 -1.69 -15.38 -10.90
C TYR A 85 -2.63 -14.89 -12.01
N THR A 86 -3.82 -14.47 -11.59
CA THR A 86 -4.73 -13.67 -12.44
C THR A 86 -5.49 -12.68 -11.57
N ASP A 87 -5.82 -11.55 -12.15
CA ASP A 87 -6.75 -10.58 -11.58
C ASP A 87 -8.20 -11.04 -11.78
N VAL A 88 -8.75 -10.91 -13.00
CA VAL A 88 -10.20 -11.08 -13.28
C VAL A 88 -10.57 -12.44 -13.88
N TRP A 89 -9.66 -13.37 -14.09
CA TRP A 89 -9.95 -14.59 -14.86
C TRP A 89 -10.04 -15.82 -13.98
N TYR A 90 -11.16 -16.57 -14.11
CA TYR A 90 -11.21 -17.95 -13.62
C TYR A 90 -10.26 -18.83 -14.42
N LEU A 91 -9.52 -19.70 -13.73
CA LEU A 91 -8.58 -20.64 -14.36
C LEU A 91 -9.26 -21.89 -14.97
N PHE A 92 -10.56 -21.83 -15.16
CA PHE A 92 -11.35 -22.92 -15.68
C PHE A 92 -12.57 -22.39 -16.46
N PRO A 93 -13.19 -23.24 -17.34
CA PRO A 93 -14.38 -22.84 -18.09
C PRO A 93 -15.53 -22.44 -17.15
N ILE A 94 -16.12 -21.27 -17.39
CA ILE A 94 -17.23 -20.72 -16.61
C ILE A 94 -18.49 -21.48 -16.94
N ASN A 95 -18.94 -22.33 -16.01
CA ASN A 95 -20.18 -23.13 -16.10
C ASN A 95 -20.68 -23.47 -14.68
N PRO A 96 -21.04 -22.46 -13.85
CA PRO A 96 -21.41 -22.69 -12.46
C PRO A 96 -22.60 -23.66 -12.35
N PRO A 97 -22.63 -24.57 -11.35
CA PRO A 97 -21.65 -24.70 -10.27
C PRO A 97 -20.50 -25.68 -10.58
N PHE A 98 -20.35 -26.15 -11.82
CA PHE A 98 -19.40 -27.17 -12.19
C PHE A 98 -17.97 -26.66 -12.29
N VAL A 99 -17.01 -27.45 -11.78
CA VAL A 99 -15.57 -27.17 -11.83
C VAL A 99 -14.86 -28.23 -12.69
N PRO A 100 -13.58 -28.06 -13.04
CA PRO A 100 -12.87 -29.01 -13.87
C PRO A 100 -12.90 -30.45 -13.34
N SER A 101 -12.93 -31.42 -14.24
CA SER A 101 -12.82 -32.83 -13.85
C SER A 101 -11.40 -33.18 -13.33
N LYS A 102 -10.37 -32.52 -13.89
CA LYS A 102 -9.05 -32.46 -13.28
C LYS A 102 -9.12 -31.38 -12.20
N ASN A 103 -9.39 -31.82 -10.98
CA ASN A 103 -9.51 -30.97 -9.82
C ASN A 103 -8.40 -31.34 -8.82
N PRO A 104 -7.28 -30.65 -8.79
CA PRO A 104 -6.17 -31.00 -7.90
C PRO A 104 -6.65 -31.16 -6.47
N THR A 105 -6.19 -32.22 -5.82
CA THR A 105 -6.70 -32.64 -4.52
C THR A 105 -5.56 -33.02 -3.62
N GLY A 106 -5.52 -32.43 -2.42
CA GLY A 106 -4.58 -32.80 -1.36
C GLY A 106 -5.25 -33.65 -0.30
N ILE A 107 -4.66 -34.80 0.05
CA ILE A 107 -5.09 -35.57 1.20
C ILE A 107 -4.04 -35.46 2.30
N TYR A 108 -4.47 -34.96 3.44
CA TYR A 108 -3.66 -34.74 4.65
C TYR A 108 -4.04 -35.77 5.69
N ARG A 109 -3.04 -36.33 6.42
CA ARG A 109 -3.27 -37.26 7.53
C ARG A 109 -2.36 -36.91 8.69
N ARG A 110 -2.93 -36.88 9.93
CA ARG A 110 -2.15 -36.63 11.13
C ARG A 110 -2.61 -37.51 12.26
N LYS A 111 -1.66 -38.11 12.97
CA LYS A 111 -1.88 -38.80 14.25
C LYS A 111 -1.66 -37.81 15.38
N PHE A 112 -2.52 -37.87 16.38
CA PHE A 112 -2.43 -37.05 17.58
C PHE A 112 -2.86 -37.86 18.80
N ASN A 113 -2.40 -37.46 20.00
CA ASN A 113 -2.68 -38.13 21.23
C ASN A 113 -3.61 -37.33 22.14
N ILE A 114 -4.57 -37.98 22.75
CA ILE A 114 -5.41 -37.38 23.81
C ILE A 114 -5.19 -38.18 25.07
N ASP A 115 -4.47 -37.62 26.03
CA ASP A 115 -4.11 -38.34 27.28
C ASP A 115 -5.30 -38.51 28.22
N ILE A 116 -6.15 -37.51 28.28
CA ILE A 116 -7.34 -37.45 29.17
C ILE A 116 -8.55 -37.01 28.34
N ILE A 117 -9.64 -37.73 28.45
CA ILE A 117 -10.97 -37.33 27.99
C ILE A 117 -11.84 -37.19 29.24
N ASP A 118 -12.26 -35.95 29.54
CA ASP A 118 -13.26 -35.66 30.54
C ASP A 118 -14.65 -35.80 29.91
N PRO A 119 -15.58 -36.58 30.47
CA PRO A 119 -16.94 -36.67 29.94
C PRO A 119 -17.70 -35.33 30.00
N ASN A 120 -17.22 -34.33 30.74
CA ASN A 120 -17.81 -32.99 30.83
C ASN A 120 -17.18 -32.01 29.83
N GLU A 121 -16.28 -32.46 28.94
CA GLU A 121 -15.68 -31.62 27.87
C GLU A 121 -16.29 -31.94 26.53
N LYS A 122 -16.51 -30.87 25.74
CA LYS A 122 -16.64 -30.93 24.28
C LYS A 122 -15.26 -30.82 23.64
N ILE A 123 -15.02 -31.60 22.62
CA ILE A 123 -13.75 -31.56 21.86
C ILE A 123 -14.06 -31.04 20.45
N ILE A 124 -13.63 -29.84 20.19
CA ILE A 124 -13.88 -29.12 18.93
C ILE A 124 -12.60 -29.15 18.09
N LEU A 125 -12.70 -29.62 16.86
CA LEU A 125 -11.65 -29.50 15.84
C LEU A 125 -11.89 -28.21 15.05
N ARG A 126 -10.91 -27.30 15.06
CA ARG A 126 -10.99 -26.02 14.35
C ARG A 126 -9.95 -25.95 13.24
N PHE A 127 -10.40 -25.47 12.08
CA PHE A 127 -9.59 -25.03 10.96
C PHE A 127 -9.86 -23.54 10.74
N ASP A 128 -8.83 -22.69 10.75
CA ASP A 128 -9.01 -21.25 10.59
C ASP A 128 -9.00 -20.82 9.11
N GLY A 129 -8.53 -21.67 8.18
CA GLY A 129 -8.58 -21.42 6.75
C GLY A 129 -8.14 -22.62 5.91
N VAL A 130 -9.00 -23.01 4.95
CA VAL A 130 -8.75 -24.11 4.00
C VAL A 130 -9.34 -23.77 2.65
N SER A 131 -8.53 -23.71 1.61
CA SER A 131 -8.96 -23.34 0.24
C SER A 131 -9.02 -24.57 -0.67
N SER A 132 -10.16 -24.83 -1.38
CA SER A 132 -11.40 -24.09 -1.45
C SER A 132 -12.52 -24.76 -0.66
N ALA A 133 -12.56 -26.10 -0.65
CA ALA A 133 -13.52 -26.93 0.10
C ALA A 133 -12.84 -28.20 0.59
N TYR A 134 -13.39 -28.85 1.61
CA TYR A 134 -12.75 -30.01 2.21
C TYR A 134 -13.69 -30.93 2.98
N ASP A 135 -13.35 -32.22 2.98
CA ASP A 135 -13.96 -33.27 3.83
C ASP A 135 -13.03 -33.67 4.97
N ILE A 136 -13.61 -34.04 6.13
CA ILE A 136 -12.91 -34.43 7.34
C ILE A 136 -13.36 -35.82 7.82
N TRP A 137 -12.39 -36.65 8.20
CA TRP A 137 -12.61 -37.91 8.91
C TRP A 137 -11.77 -37.93 10.19
N VAL A 138 -12.37 -38.44 11.26
CA VAL A 138 -11.68 -38.74 12.50
C VAL A 138 -11.85 -40.24 12.83
N ASN A 139 -10.75 -40.94 13.03
CA ASN A 139 -10.71 -42.38 13.29
C ASN A 139 -11.50 -43.21 12.26
N GLY A 140 -11.45 -42.76 10.96
CA GLY A 140 -12.12 -43.42 9.85
C GLY A 140 -13.59 -43.10 9.68
N LYS A 141 -14.18 -42.27 10.49
CA LYS A 141 -15.57 -41.85 10.40
C LYS A 141 -15.63 -40.44 9.80
N HIS A 142 -16.49 -40.23 8.82
CA HIS A 142 -16.73 -38.91 8.24
C HIS A 142 -17.38 -37.99 9.30
N VAL A 143 -16.74 -36.85 9.55
CA VAL A 143 -17.18 -35.85 10.55
C VAL A 143 -17.91 -34.73 9.90
N GLY A 144 -17.38 -34.24 8.77
CA GLY A 144 -17.96 -33.07 8.15
C GLY A 144 -17.36 -32.66 6.82
N TYR A 145 -17.96 -31.61 6.25
CA TYR A 145 -17.56 -30.93 5.03
C TYR A 145 -17.76 -29.42 5.20
N SER A 146 -16.92 -28.60 4.66
CA SER A 146 -17.08 -27.14 4.64
C SER A 146 -16.52 -26.52 3.39
N LYS A 147 -17.06 -25.37 3.03
CA LYS A 147 -16.59 -24.42 2.02
C LYS A 147 -16.27 -23.08 2.68
N VAL A 148 -15.85 -22.10 1.86
CA VAL A 148 -15.42 -20.75 2.21
C VAL A 148 -14.00 -20.77 2.77
N SER A 149 -13.08 -20.31 1.92
CA SER A 149 -11.64 -20.49 2.14
C SER A 149 -11.10 -19.79 3.38
N ARG A 150 -11.57 -18.56 3.64
CA ARG A 150 -10.94 -17.65 4.62
C ARG A 150 -11.76 -17.45 5.90
N LEU A 151 -12.76 -18.31 6.13
CA LEU A 151 -13.53 -18.33 7.38
C LEU A 151 -13.28 -19.60 8.15
N GLY A 152 -13.10 -19.48 9.44
CA GLY A 152 -12.83 -20.60 10.34
C GLY A 152 -14.01 -21.58 10.43
N SER A 153 -13.74 -22.87 10.50
CA SER A 153 -14.75 -23.92 10.59
C SER A 153 -14.48 -24.82 11.78
N SER A 154 -15.48 -25.03 12.62
CA SER A 154 -15.43 -25.84 13.84
C SER A 154 -16.29 -27.09 13.71
N PHE A 155 -15.82 -28.22 14.23
CA PHE A 155 -16.51 -29.51 14.21
C PHE A 155 -16.44 -30.18 15.58
N ASP A 156 -17.59 -30.57 16.14
CA ASP A 156 -17.65 -31.36 17.36
C ASP A 156 -17.21 -32.81 17.06
N ILE A 157 -16.03 -33.15 17.55
CA ILE A 157 -15.45 -34.49 17.39
C ILE A 157 -15.52 -35.35 18.66
N THR A 158 -16.18 -34.90 19.69
CA THR A 158 -16.23 -35.55 21.01
C THR A 158 -16.57 -37.05 20.91
N LYS A 159 -17.55 -37.42 20.09
CA LYS A 159 -17.98 -38.81 19.89
C LYS A 159 -17.10 -39.62 18.93
N TYR A 160 -16.12 -39.00 18.28
CA TYR A 160 -15.29 -39.64 17.26
C TYR A 160 -13.88 -39.94 17.77
N VAL A 161 -13.46 -39.34 18.87
CA VAL A 161 -12.11 -39.54 19.46
C VAL A 161 -12.10 -40.55 20.57
N CYS A 162 -10.93 -41.07 20.92
CA CYS A 162 -10.70 -41.95 22.04
C CYS A 162 -9.45 -41.53 22.84
N ARG A 163 -9.35 -41.99 24.07
CA ARG A 163 -8.11 -41.81 24.84
C ARG A 163 -6.95 -42.52 24.16
N GLY A 164 -5.82 -41.86 24.08
CA GLY A 164 -4.62 -42.33 23.38
C GLY A 164 -4.58 -41.82 21.93
N LEU A 165 -4.09 -42.66 21.06
CA LEU A 165 -3.78 -42.31 19.66
C LEU A 165 -5.06 -42.17 18.82
N ASN A 166 -5.21 -41.04 18.15
CA ASN A 166 -6.28 -40.72 17.19
C ASN A 166 -5.70 -40.37 15.85
N GLN A 167 -6.54 -40.40 14.79
CA GLN A 167 -6.17 -40.07 13.43
C GLN A 167 -7.16 -39.11 12.83
N ILE A 168 -6.68 -37.97 12.31
CA ILE A 168 -7.43 -37.06 11.43
C ILE A 168 -7.01 -37.29 9.98
N THR A 169 -7.97 -37.29 9.10
CA THR A 169 -7.75 -37.24 7.64
C THR A 169 -8.57 -36.09 7.06
N VAL A 170 -7.96 -35.27 6.20
CA VAL A 170 -8.60 -34.15 5.51
C VAL A 170 -8.37 -34.32 4.01
N ARG A 171 -9.41 -34.19 3.19
CA ARG A 171 -9.28 -34.13 1.75
C ARG A 171 -9.72 -32.77 1.28
N VAL A 172 -8.78 -32.00 0.71
CA VAL A 172 -8.96 -30.62 0.25
C VAL A 172 -9.06 -30.62 -1.28
N TYR A 173 -10.01 -29.90 -1.80
CA TYR A 173 -10.24 -29.69 -3.23
C TYR A 173 -9.75 -28.31 -3.65
N GLN A 174 -8.96 -28.22 -4.73
CA GLN A 174 -8.52 -26.91 -5.25
C GLN A 174 -9.71 -26.11 -5.75
N TRP A 175 -10.62 -26.77 -6.48
CA TRP A 175 -11.79 -26.11 -7.05
C TRP A 175 -13.09 -26.63 -6.46
N SER A 176 -13.99 -25.72 -6.20
CA SER A 176 -15.36 -25.99 -5.80
C SER A 176 -16.28 -24.93 -6.42
N ASP A 177 -17.59 -25.11 -6.30
CA ASP A 177 -18.56 -24.07 -6.62
C ASP A 177 -18.27 -22.76 -5.86
N GLY A 178 -17.71 -22.85 -4.65
CA GLY A 178 -17.21 -21.69 -3.89
C GLY A 178 -16.14 -20.88 -4.63
N SER A 179 -15.36 -21.49 -5.52
CA SER A 179 -14.34 -20.80 -6.32
C SER A 179 -14.93 -19.75 -7.28
N TYR A 180 -16.21 -19.84 -7.64
CA TYR A 180 -16.91 -18.79 -8.39
C TYR A 180 -17.22 -17.54 -7.55
N LEU A 181 -17.12 -17.63 -6.24
CA LEU A 181 -17.34 -16.55 -5.28
C LEU A 181 -16.03 -16.05 -4.65
N GLU A 182 -14.88 -16.54 -5.10
CA GLU A 182 -13.56 -16.26 -4.53
C GLU A 182 -12.54 -15.95 -5.65
N CYS A 183 -12.92 -15.06 -6.60
CA CYS A 183 -12.12 -14.64 -7.73
C CYS A 183 -11.42 -13.29 -7.44
N GLN A 184 -10.69 -13.24 -6.33
CA GLN A 184 -9.94 -12.06 -5.93
C GLN A 184 -8.70 -11.86 -6.79
N ASP A 185 -8.26 -10.61 -6.97
CA ASP A 185 -7.00 -10.26 -7.60
C ASP A 185 -5.83 -10.70 -6.71
N MET A 186 -5.45 -11.96 -6.85
CA MET A 186 -4.33 -12.55 -6.12
C MET A 186 -3.92 -13.92 -6.70
N TRP A 187 -2.84 -14.48 -6.15
CA TRP A 187 -2.38 -15.83 -6.49
C TRP A 187 -3.40 -16.91 -6.14
N TRP A 188 -3.70 -17.78 -7.10
CA TRP A 188 -4.56 -18.96 -6.93
C TRP A 188 -3.82 -20.06 -6.17
N LEU A 189 -3.85 -20.03 -4.84
CA LEU A 189 -3.18 -20.95 -3.96
C LEU A 189 -4.19 -21.74 -3.13
N SER A 190 -3.83 -22.99 -2.76
CA SER A 190 -4.74 -23.91 -2.08
C SER A 190 -4.03 -24.71 -1.00
N GLY A 191 -4.80 -25.28 -0.07
CA GLY A 191 -4.31 -26.08 1.01
C GLY A 191 -4.91 -25.70 2.36
N VAL A 192 -4.35 -26.26 3.42
CA VAL A 192 -4.64 -25.86 4.81
C VAL A 192 -3.66 -24.73 5.15
N PHE A 193 -4.07 -23.48 4.95
CA PHE A 193 -3.15 -22.35 4.96
C PHE A 193 -3.19 -21.48 6.23
N ARG A 194 -4.16 -21.72 7.13
CA ARG A 194 -4.22 -21.17 8.50
C ARG A 194 -4.21 -22.28 9.53
N ASP A 195 -4.18 -21.92 10.80
CA ASP A 195 -4.00 -22.83 11.94
C ASP A 195 -5.05 -23.94 12.03
N VAL A 196 -4.61 -25.10 12.58
CA VAL A 196 -5.46 -26.24 12.91
C VAL A 196 -5.20 -26.65 14.35
N TYR A 197 -6.25 -26.76 15.14
CA TYR A 197 -6.13 -27.11 16.56
C TYR A 197 -7.38 -27.77 17.13
N LEU A 198 -7.22 -28.40 18.28
CA LEU A 198 -8.33 -28.89 19.10
C LEU A 198 -8.58 -27.92 20.25
N LEU A 199 -9.85 -27.62 20.49
CA LEU A 199 -10.32 -26.91 21.67
C LEU A 199 -11.09 -27.91 22.57
N PHE A 200 -10.72 -27.96 23.83
CA PHE A 200 -11.44 -28.72 24.87
C PHE A 200 -12.18 -27.69 25.71
N LEU A 201 -13.49 -27.73 25.68
CA LEU A 201 -14.37 -26.73 26.26
C LEU A 201 -15.35 -27.37 27.27
N PRO A 202 -15.74 -26.69 28.34
CA PRO A 202 -16.75 -27.19 29.24
C PRO A 202 -18.07 -27.47 28.50
N GLN A 203 -18.62 -28.69 28.65
CA GLN A 203 -19.88 -29.08 28.00
C GLN A 203 -21.06 -28.24 28.48
N ASP A 204 -20.97 -27.69 29.69
CA ASP A 204 -21.99 -26.90 30.36
C ASP A 204 -21.58 -25.43 30.43
N GLY A 205 -20.53 -25.05 29.72
CA GLY A 205 -19.95 -23.72 29.73
C GLY A 205 -20.60 -22.71 28.77
N VAL A 206 -19.88 -21.61 28.54
CA VAL A 206 -20.29 -20.54 27.62
C VAL A 206 -20.09 -21.00 26.18
N ASN A 207 -21.11 -20.90 25.36
CA ASN A 207 -21.07 -21.22 23.94
C ASN A 207 -20.79 -20.00 23.10
N ASP A 208 -21.47 -18.86 23.35
CA ASP A 208 -21.26 -17.61 22.60
C ASP A 208 -21.49 -16.39 23.50
N ILE A 209 -20.83 -15.30 23.14
CA ILE A 209 -21.00 -14.00 23.80
C ILE A 209 -21.17 -12.94 22.73
N LYS A 210 -22.25 -12.14 22.86
CA LYS A 210 -22.38 -10.89 22.09
C LYS A 210 -22.21 -9.70 23.02
N ILE A 211 -21.29 -8.81 22.69
CA ILE A 211 -20.99 -7.59 23.42
C ILE A 211 -21.38 -6.42 22.56
N VAL A 212 -22.28 -5.58 23.06
CA VAL A 212 -22.58 -4.27 22.45
C VAL A 212 -22.21 -3.20 23.47
N SER A 213 -21.10 -2.54 23.24
CA SER A 213 -20.59 -1.44 24.05
C SER A 213 -20.76 -0.14 23.27
N ASP A 214 -21.50 0.77 23.84
CA ASP A 214 -21.84 2.07 23.23
C ASP A 214 -21.30 3.20 24.08
N PHE A 215 -21.02 4.35 23.45
CA PHE A 215 -20.59 5.57 24.12
C PHE A 215 -21.45 6.76 23.66
N ASP A 216 -22.03 7.45 24.61
CA ASP A 216 -22.79 8.67 24.35
C ASP A 216 -21.94 9.91 24.66
N ALA A 217 -21.53 10.62 23.60
CA ALA A 217 -20.71 11.81 23.72
C ALA A 217 -21.43 13.01 24.37
N LEU A 218 -22.78 13.02 24.41
CA LEU A 218 -23.55 14.10 25.03
C LEU A 218 -23.57 13.99 26.57
N THR A 219 -23.66 12.74 27.05
CA THR A 219 -23.66 12.46 28.50
C THR A 219 -22.29 12.07 29.03
N ASP A 220 -21.30 11.88 28.14
CA ASP A 220 -19.95 11.39 28.45
C ASP A 220 -19.98 10.07 29.25
N THR A 221 -20.87 9.16 28.85
CA THR A 221 -21.06 7.86 29.52
C THR A 221 -21.14 6.71 28.54
N GLY A 222 -20.71 5.54 29.00
CA GLY A 222 -20.86 4.28 28.27
C GLY A 222 -22.08 3.47 28.70
N SER A 223 -22.47 2.55 27.82
CA SER A 223 -23.40 1.47 28.16
C SER A 223 -22.88 0.11 27.67
N LEU A 224 -23.16 -0.94 28.41
CA LEU A 224 -22.77 -2.30 28.12
C LEU A 224 -24.02 -3.20 28.06
N ASN A 225 -24.21 -3.85 26.90
CA ASN A 225 -25.24 -4.86 26.70
C ASN A 225 -24.56 -6.19 26.35
N LEU A 226 -24.79 -7.21 27.17
CA LEU A 226 -24.24 -8.55 26.98
C LEU A 226 -25.37 -9.53 26.69
N SER A 227 -25.15 -10.42 25.72
CA SER A 227 -25.93 -11.63 25.53
C SER A 227 -25.00 -12.83 25.65
N ILE A 228 -25.18 -13.65 26.64
CA ILE A 228 -24.36 -14.84 26.93
C ILE A 228 -25.21 -16.06 26.60
N VAL A 229 -24.70 -16.93 25.73
CA VAL A 229 -25.36 -18.18 25.30
C VAL A 229 -24.63 -19.34 25.96
N MET A 230 -25.34 -20.19 26.68
CA MET A 230 -24.80 -21.41 27.27
C MET A 230 -24.97 -22.59 26.31
N TYR A 231 -24.17 -23.63 26.45
CA TYR A 231 -24.38 -24.87 25.68
C TYR A 231 -25.68 -25.58 25.98
N LYS A 232 -26.25 -25.35 27.21
CA LYS A 232 -27.52 -25.90 27.60
C LYS A 232 -28.20 -25.06 28.70
N GLU A 233 -29.49 -25.21 28.81
CA GLU A 233 -30.30 -24.64 29.89
C GLU A 233 -29.97 -25.28 31.22
N GLN A 234 -29.64 -24.49 32.25
CA GLN A 234 -29.29 -24.95 33.59
C GLN A 234 -29.34 -23.80 34.61
N ASN A 235 -29.54 -24.17 35.90
CA ASN A 235 -29.49 -23.18 36.99
C ASN A 235 -28.04 -22.83 37.31
N ILE A 236 -27.62 -21.59 36.98
CA ILE A 236 -26.25 -21.11 37.16
C ILE A 236 -26.24 -19.72 37.81
N ASN A 237 -25.12 -19.43 38.46
CA ASN A 237 -24.75 -18.07 38.86
C ASN A 237 -23.72 -17.54 37.86
N ILE A 238 -24.02 -16.36 37.28
CA ILE A 238 -23.14 -15.66 36.36
C ILE A 238 -22.58 -14.42 37.07
N SER A 239 -21.26 -14.42 37.31
CA SER A 239 -20.54 -13.25 37.82
C SER A 239 -19.97 -12.48 36.65
N ILE A 240 -20.30 -11.19 36.55
CA ILE A 240 -19.85 -10.27 35.54
C ILE A 240 -18.97 -9.23 36.21
N GLU A 241 -17.72 -9.10 35.78
CA GLU A 241 -16.78 -8.10 36.25
C GLU A 241 -16.20 -7.36 35.06
N LEU A 242 -16.34 -6.02 35.03
CA LEU A 242 -15.67 -5.14 34.07
C LEU A 242 -14.61 -4.35 34.81
N LEU A 243 -13.36 -4.50 34.43
CA LEU A 243 -12.22 -3.79 34.98
C LEU A 243 -11.87 -2.58 34.11
N GLY A 244 -11.57 -1.47 34.76
CA GLY A 244 -11.11 -0.24 34.15
C GLY A 244 -9.68 -0.32 33.64
N LEU A 245 -9.21 0.80 33.06
CA LEU A 245 -7.88 0.91 32.46
C LEU A 245 -6.74 0.68 33.47
N ASN A 246 -6.98 0.97 34.77
CA ASN A 246 -6.04 0.74 35.86
C ASN A 246 -6.40 -0.52 36.68
N ASN A 247 -7.22 -1.44 36.13
CA ASN A 247 -7.74 -2.64 36.79
C ASN A 247 -8.67 -2.38 37.97
N GLU A 248 -9.26 -1.19 38.12
CA GLU A 248 -10.34 -0.92 39.06
C GLU A 248 -11.66 -1.53 38.59
N PRO A 249 -12.52 -2.08 39.49
CA PRO A 249 -13.79 -2.63 39.10
C PRO A 249 -14.81 -1.53 38.78
N ILE A 250 -15.31 -1.51 37.54
CA ILE A 250 -16.38 -0.64 37.06
C ILE A 250 -17.75 -1.31 37.26
N ILE A 251 -17.82 -2.62 36.90
CA ILE A 251 -19.00 -3.47 37.11
C ILE A 251 -18.57 -4.67 37.95
N LYS A 252 -19.40 -5.04 38.92
CA LYS A 252 -19.27 -6.28 39.70
C LYS A 252 -20.66 -6.74 40.08
N GLU A 253 -21.21 -7.67 39.32
CA GLU A 253 -22.57 -8.18 39.48
C GLU A 253 -22.59 -9.68 39.52
N ASN A 254 -23.51 -10.24 40.33
CA ASN A 254 -23.76 -11.68 40.39
C ASN A 254 -25.23 -11.92 40.15
N ILE A 255 -25.59 -12.76 39.21
CA ILE A 255 -26.94 -12.92 38.73
C ILE A 255 -27.23 -14.41 38.56
N LEU A 256 -28.38 -14.87 39.10
CA LEU A 256 -28.87 -16.20 38.90
C LEU A 256 -29.70 -16.29 37.61
N SER A 257 -29.43 -17.32 36.81
CA SER A 257 -30.17 -17.61 35.57
C SER A 257 -30.42 -19.11 35.44
N ASP A 258 -31.60 -19.44 34.93
CA ASP A 258 -31.99 -20.80 34.53
C ASP A 258 -32.10 -20.96 33.00
N LYS A 259 -31.75 -19.89 32.22
CA LYS A 259 -31.96 -19.84 30.77
C LYS A 259 -30.68 -20.17 30.00
N GLU A 260 -30.85 -20.77 28.83
CA GLU A 260 -29.77 -20.95 27.84
C GLU A 260 -29.21 -19.62 27.35
N VAL A 261 -30.05 -18.61 27.13
CA VAL A 261 -29.65 -17.26 26.72
C VAL A 261 -29.90 -16.28 27.86
N PHE A 262 -28.83 -15.68 28.33
CA PHE A 262 -28.85 -14.68 29.38
C PHE A 262 -28.53 -13.30 28.85
N SER A 263 -29.27 -12.28 29.26
CA SER A 263 -29.03 -10.87 28.87
C SER A 263 -28.72 -10.00 30.07
N PHE A 264 -27.73 -9.14 29.94
CA PHE A 264 -27.34 -8.15 30.95
C PHE A 264 -27.19 -6.77 30.31
N PHE A 265 -27.68 -5.76 30.98
CA PHE A 265 -27.57 -4.37 30.54
C PHE A 265 -27.15 -3.46 31.69
N LYS A 266 -26.19 -2.56 31.43
CA LYS A 266 -25.75 -1.52 32.34
C LYS A 266 -25.51 -0.23 31.57
N ASN A 267 -26.04 0.88 32.03
CA ASN A 267 -25.84 2.22 31.46
C ASN A 267 -25.11 3.15 32.43
N GLU A 268 -24.86 4.39 32.00
CA GLU A 268 -24.22 5.47 32.76
C GLU A 268 -22.84 5.08 33.34
N LEU A 269 -22.08 4.27 32.56
CA LEU A 269 -20.75 3.87 32.94
C LEU A 269 -19.76 5.01 32.70
N LYS A 270 -18.94 5.35 33.69
CA LYS A 270 -17.84 6.29 33.54
C LYS A 270 -16.66 5.57 32.85
N VAL A 271 -16.55 5.76 31.57
CA VAL A 271 -15.55 5.10 30.72
C VAL A 271 -14.95 6.09 29.73
N SER A 272 -13.68 5.89 29.35
CA SER A 272 -13.07 6.59 28.23
C SER A 272 -13.39 5.85 26.94
N PRO A 273 -13.84 6.53 25.87
CA PRO A 273 -14.20 5.86 24.64
C PRO A 273 -12.99 5.28 23.92
N TRP A 274 -13.25 4.26 23.10
CA TRP A 274 -12.29 3.70 22.15
C TRP A 274 -12.32 4.50 20.84
N SER A 275 -11.16 4.80 20.31
CA SER A 275 -10.96 5.31 18.94
C SER A 275 -9.61 4.84 18.39
N ALA A 276 -9.33 5.05 17.09
CA ALA A 276 -8.02 4.75 16.51
C ALA A 276 -6.87 5.57 17.11
N GLU A 277 -7.16 6.74 17.72
CA GLU A 277 -6.19 7.60 18.40
C GLU A 277 -6.05 7.25 19.89
N TYR A 278 -7.13 6.81 20.53
CA TYR A 278 -7.18 6.36 21.93
C TYR A 278 -7.82 4.96 22.01
N PRO A 279 -7.06 3.87 21.80
CA PRO A 279 -7.60 2.51 21.80
C PRO A 279 -7.81 1.96 23.21
N ASN A 280 -8.71 2.59 23.96
CA ASN A 280 -9.01 2.24 25.35
C ASN A 280 -9.78 0.93 25.42
N LEU A 281 -9.19 -0.11 26.02
CA LEU A 281 -9.77 -1.45 26.16
C LEU A 281 -9.96 -1.80 27.64
N TYR A 282 -11.17 -2.22 27.97
CA TYR A 282 -11.61 -2.66 29.29
C TYR A 282 -11.65 -4.18 29.37
N LYS A 283 -11.18 -4.78 30.45
CA LYS A 283 -11.20 -6.23 30.62
C LYS A 283 -12.53 -6.71 31.20
N LEU A 284 -13.28 -7.50 30.43
CA LEU A 284 -14.52 -8.15 30.82
C LEU A 284 -14.23 -9.59 31.24
N ASN A 285 -14.49 -9.93 32.49
CA ASN A 285 -14.43 -11.28 33.01
C ASN A 285 -15.86 -11.77 33.29
N ILE A 286 -16.18 -12.98 32.83
CA ILE A 286 -17.46 -13.65 33.08
C ILE A 286 -17.14 -15.01 33.70
N VAL A 287 -17.65 -15.28 34.91
CA VAL A 287 -17.49 -16.54 35.62
C VAL A 287 -18.86 -17.19 35.77
N VAL A 288 -18.96 -18.42 35.28
CA VAL A 288 -20.18 -19.23 35.39
C VAL A 288 -19.96 -20.32 36.43
N SER A 289 -20.91 -20.45 37.37
CA SER A 289 -20.81 -21.43 38.46
C SER A 289 -22.16 -22.08 38.74
N ASP A 290 -22.12 -23.35 39.18
CA ASP A 290 -23.21 -24.09 39.78
C ASP A 290 -22.89 -24.40 41.23
N ASN A 291 -23.81 -24.06 42.15
CA ASN A 291 -23.67 -24.36 43.60
C ASN A 291 -22.26 -24.11 44.19
N LYS A 292 -21.61 -23.03 43.80
CA LYS A 292 -20.22 -22.62 44.16
C LYS A 292 -19.09 -23.34 43.43
N LYS A 293 -19.38 -24.33 42.58
CA LYS A 293 -18.36 -24.87 41.67
C LYS A 293 -18.31 -24.05 40.40
N ILE A 294 -17.15 -23.50 40.07
CA ILE A 294 -16.96 -22.80 38.80
C ILE A 294 -17.03 -23.86 37.69
N ILE A 295 -17.85 -23.55 36.67
CA ILE A 295 -18.04 -24.38 35.48
C ILE A 295 -17.14 -23.86 34.38
N ASP A 296 -17.14 -22.51 34.20
CA ASP A 296 -16.40 -21.83 33.13
C ASP A 296 -15.99 -20.40 33.54
N GLU A 297 -14.89 -19.95 32.97
CA GLU A 297 -14.41 -18.57 33.12
C GLU A 297 -13.92 -18.07 31.79
N VAL A 298 -14.46 -16.96 31.31
CA VAL A 298 -14.13 -16.37 30.03
C VAL A 298 -13.74 -14.92 30.17
N THR A 299 -12.80 -14.50 29.33
CA THR A 299 -12.32 -13.12 29.28
C THR A 299 -12.46 -12.56 27.87
N ASN A 300 -12.87 -11.29 27.79
CA ASN A 300 -12.87 -10.51 26.55
C ASN A 300 -12.41 -9.08 26.82
N TYR A 301 -12.00 -8.37 25.77
CA TYR A 301 -11.69 -6.94 25.84
C TYR A 301 -12.81 -6.11 25.19
N VAL A 302 -13.16 -5.00 25.82
CA VAL A 302 -14.31 -4.16 25.43
C VAL A 302 -13.84 -2.74 25.19
N GLY A 303 -14.11 -2.22 23.99
CA GLY A 303 -13.93 -0.80 23.68
C GLY A 303 -15.29 -0.12 23.54
N PHE A 304 -15.55 0.90 24.34
CA PHE A 304 -16.81 1.65 24.28
C PHE A 304 -16.75 2.67 23.14
N ARG A 305 -17.62 2.52 22.15
CA ARG A 305 -17.69 3.46 21.04
C ARG A 305 -19.04 3.46 20.37
N ARG A 306 -19.40 4.58 19.74
CA ARG A 306 -20.57 4.71 18.86
C ARG A 306 -20.12 5.00 17.45
N VAL A 307 -20.68 4.25 16.48
CA VAL A 307 -20.59 4.54 15.05
C VAL A 307 -21.94 5.03 14.58
N SER A 308 -21.99 6.19 13.95
CA SER A 308 -23.23 6.81 13.48
C SER A 308 -23.01 7.56 12.17
N ILE A 309 -24.11 7.88 11.49
CA ILE A 309 -24.12 8.86 10.40
C ILE A 309 -24.88 10.08 10.91
N GLU A 310 -24.19 11.22 10.96
CA GLU A 310 -24.75 12.47 11.45
C GLU A 310 -24.46 13.59 10.43
N ASN A 311 -25.50 14.34 10.06
CA ASN A 311 -25.38 15.40 9.04
C ASN A 311 -24.73 14.97 7.71
N GLY A 312 -24.92 13.71 7.32
CA GLY A 312 -24.35 13.16 6.08
C GLY A 312 -22.87 12.75 6.17
N THR A 313 -22.32 12.65 7.39
CA THR A 313 -20.96 12.19 7.64
C THR A 313 -20.92 11.01 8.61
N ILE A 314 -19.94 10.14 8.46
CA ILE A 314 -19.63 9.06 9.40
C ILE A 314 -18.99 9.67 10.64
N CYS A 315 -19.58 9.40 11.80
CA CYS A 315 -19.09 9.86 13.08
C CYS A 315 -18.67 8.67 13.96
N ILE A 316 -17.57 8.84 14.66
CA ILE A 316 -17.14 7.99 15.77
C ILE A 316 -17.23 8.83 17.04
N ASN A 317 -17.97 8.34 18.03
CA ASN A 317 -18.18 9.05 19.29
C ASN A 317 -18.65 10.50 19.10
N GLY A 318 -19.56 10.73 18.13
CA GLY A 318 -20.11 12.04 17.83
C GLY A 318 -19.20 13.02 17.10
N LYS A 319 -18.03 12.56 16.60
CA LYS A 319 -17.11 13.39 15.80
C LYS A 319 -16.90 12.80 14.41
N THR A 320 -16.97 13.65 13.39
CA THR A 320 -16.62 13.29 12.01
C THR A 320 -15.18 12.82 11.92
N VAL A 321 -14.93 11.69 11.26
CA VAL A 321 -13.60 11.13 11.09
C VAL A 321 -13.20 11.11 9.61
N LEU A 322 -11.89 11.25 9.36
CA LEU A 322 -11.29 11.09 8.06
C LEU A 322 -10.51 9.75 8.04
N PHE A 323 -10.81 8.89 7.08
CA PHE A 323 -10.14 7.61 6.94
C PHE A 323 -8.88 7.77 6.06
N ASN A 324 -7.73 7.73 6.68
CA ASN A 324 -6.43 7.62 6.03
C ASN A 324 -6.07 6.13 6.01
N GLY A 325 -6.58 5.41 5.05
CA GLY A 325 -6.60 3.94 5.05
C GLY A 325 -5.69 3.28 4.02
N VAL A 326 -5.56 1.97 4.17
CA VAL A 326 -4.94 1.07 3.17
C VAL A 326 -5.80 -0.19 3.03
N ASN A 327 -5.78 -0.78 1.84
CA ASN A 327 -6.27 -2.14 1.62
C ASN A 327 -5.17 -3.14 1.99
N MET A 328 -5.53 -4.31 2.46
CA MET A 328 -4.56 -5.33 2.84
C MET A 328 -5.06 -6.74 2.50
N HIS A 329 -4.34 -7.44 1.65
CA HIS A 329 -4.44 -8.90 1.50
C HIS A 329 -3.71 -9.64 2.62
N ASP A 330 -3.91 -10.96 2.77
CA ASP A 330 -3.06 -11.84 3.59
C ASP A 330 -2.04 -12.50 2.66
N PHE A 331 -0.80 -12.04 2.70
CA PHE A 331 0.24 -12.55 1.81
C PHE A 331 1.64 -12.49 2.45
N SER A 332 2.42 -13.53 2.21
CA SER A 332 3.85 -13.53 2.47
C SER A 332 4.62 -14.10 1.27
N PRO A 333 5.81 -13.58 0.94
CA PRO A 333 6.53 -14.00 -0.26
C PRO A 333 6.92 -15.48 -0.27
N GLU A 334 7.18 -16.07 0.89
CA GLU A 334 7.53 -17.49 1.02
C GLU A 334 6.31 -18.40 1.12
N GLY A 335 5.28 -17.93 1.82
CA GLY A 335 4.11 -18.75 2.22
C GLY A 335 2.87 -18.57 1.34
N GLY A 336 2.84 -17.54 0.49
CA GLY A 336 1.61 -17.14 -0.20
C GLY A 336 0.55 -16.69 0.82
N LEU A 337 -0.59 -17.41 0.90
CA LEU A 337 -1.70 -17.07 1.83
C LEU A 337 -1.37 -17.34 3.32
N THR A 338 -0.25 -18.01 3.60
CA THR A 338 0.15 -18.33 4.99
C THR A 338 1.02 -17.20 5.52
N VAL A 339 0.53 -16.47 6.52
CA VAL A 339 1.21 -15.33 7.13
C VAL A 339 1.35 -15.52 8.63
N ASP A 340 2.57 -15.30 9.14
CA ASP A 340 2.84 -15.40 10.58
C ASP A 340 2.25 -14.22 11.36
N LYS A 341 1.77 -14.48 12.57
CA LYS A 341 1.23 -13.46 13.49
C LYS A 341 2.20 -12.30 13.73
N ALA A 342 3.51 -12.60 13.85
CA ALA A 342 4.53 -11.58 14.07
C ALA A 342 4.68 -10.61 12.88
N ILE A 343 4.48 -11.09 11.64
CA ILE A 343 4.48 -10.27 10.44
C ILE A 343 3.28 -9.32 10.46
N ILE A 344 2.09 -9.83 10.79
CA ILE A 344 0.86 -9.01 10.87
C ILE A 344 0.98 -7.93 11.96
N GLU A 345 1.54 -8.27 13.14
CA GLU A 345 1.78 -7.27 14.19
C GLU A 345 2.78 -6.20 13.73
N LYS A 346 3.82 -6.59 12.97
CA LYS A 346 4.77 -5.64 12.35
C LYS A 346 4.06 -4.73 11.36
N ASP A 347 3.21 -5.28 10.49
CA ASP A 347 2.46 -4.51 9.48
C ASP A 347 1.55 -3.48 10.15
N ILE A 348 0.79 -3.87 11.19
CA ILE A 348 -0.09 -2.95 11.93
C ILE A 348 0.71 -1.83 12.62
N LYS A 349 1.86 -2.15 13.22
CA LYS A 349 2.75 -1.14 13.81
C LYS A 349 3.30 -0.18 12.76
N LEU A 350 3.69 -0.70 11.58
CA LEU A 350 4.14 0.14 10.47
C LEU A 350 3.02 1.07 9.97
N MET A 351 1.78 0.59 9.85
CA MET A 351 0.64 1.44 9.53
C MET A 351 0.52 2.60 10.50
N LYS A 352 0.54 2.32 11.81
CA LYS A 352 0.47 3.35 12.86
C LYS A 352 1.64 4.35 12.79
N CYS A 353 2.86 3.87 12.55
CA CYS A 353 4.04 4.73 12.38
C CYS A 353 3.95 5.64 11.15
N HIS A 354 3.13 5.25 10.15
CA HIS A 354 2.94 6.01 8.92
C HIS A 354 1.62 6.80 8.90
N ASN A 355 1.05 7.12 10.08
CA ASN A 355 -0.16 7.94 10.23
C ASN A 355 -1.44 7.31 9.66
N ILE A 356 -1.42 6.02 9.30
CA ILE A 356 -2.58 5.28 8.84
C ILE A 356 -3.48 4.99 10.04
N ASN A 357 -4.79 5.26 9.90
CA ASN A 357 -5.78 5.08 10.95
C ASN A 357 -6.85 4.05 10.62
N ALA A 358 -6.85 3.52 9.40
CA ALA A 358 -7.87 2.57 8.94
C ALA A 358 -7.29 1.49 8.02
N VAL A 359 -7.93 0.32 8.00
CA VAL A 359 -7.59 -0.79 7.10
C VAL A 359 -8.87 -1.46 6.58
N ARG A 360 -8.93 -1.72 5.27
CA ARG A 360 -9.95 -2.57 4.66
C ARG A 360 -9.39 -3.97 4.47
N CYS A 361 -10.14 -4.96 4.95
CA CYS A 361 -9.79 -6.37 4.84
C CYS A 361 -10.05 -6.87 3.41
N ALA A 362 -9.26 -6.43 2.45
CA ALA A 362 -9.36 -6.82 1.05
C ALA A 362 -8.98 -8.30 0.86
N HIS A 363 -9.80 -9.21 0.29
CA HIS A 363 -11.25 -9.06 0.09
C HIS A 363 -11.94 -10.21 0.81
N TYR A 364 -11.58 -10.39 2.09
CA TYR A 364 -12.02 -11.50 2.94
C TYR A 364 -11.66 -11.28 4.42
N PRO A 365 -12.34 -11.98 5.34
CA PRO A 365 -12.04 -11.93 6.77
C PRO A 365 -10.60 -12.39 7.08
N LYS A 366 -9.95 -11.64 7.96
CA LYS A 366 -8.60 -11.94 8.42
C LYS A 366 -8.61 -13.01 9.53
N ALA A 367 -7.45 -13.49 9.92
CA ALA A 367 -7.33 -14.34 11.10
C ALA A 367 -7.71 -13.55 12.37
N SER A 368 -8.38 -14.18 13.35
CA SER A 368 -8.94 -13.51 14.54
C SER A 368 -7.95 -12.59 15.26
N TYR A 369 -6.68 -12.99 15.36
CA TYR A 369 -5.67 -12.17 16.03
C TYR A 369 -5.35 -10.84 15.32
N PHE A 370 -5.70 -10.70 14.05
CA PHE A 370 -5.60 -9.41 13.34
C PHE A 370 -6.50 -8.36 13.98
N TYR A 371 -7.74 -8.72 14.30
CA TYR A 371 -8.69 -7.81 14.94
C TYR A 371 -8.29 -7.49 16.38
N ASP A 372 -7.79 -8.46 17.15
CA ASP A 372 -7.19 -8.24 18.48
C ASP A 372 -6.09 -7.15 18.42
N LEU A 373 -5.26 -7.20 17.37
CA LEU A 373 -4.17 -6.23 17.17
C LEU A 373 -4.71 -4.85 16.74
N CYS A 374 -5.73 -4.81 15.85
CA CYS A 374 -6.40 -3.56 15.48
C CYS A 374 -7.09 -2.90 16.68
N ASP A 375 -7.75 -3.69 17.55
CA ASP A 375 -8.34 -3.23 18.80
C ASP A 375 -7.29 -2.60 19.73
N LYS A 376 -6.13 -3.26 19.85
CA LYS A 376 -5.03 -2.88 20.74
C LYS A 376 -4.25 -1.65 20.26
N TYR A 377 -3.92 -1.60 18.96
CA TYR A 377 -3.10 -0.53 18.39
C TYR A 377 -3.90 0.66 17.86
N GLY A 378 -5.21 0.49 17.71
CA GLY A 378 -6.12 1.54 17.24
C GLY A 378 -6.11 1.70 15.73
N LEU A 379 -6.79 0.81 15.00
CA LEU A 379 -7.12 0.95 13.59
C LEU A 379 -8.63 0.77 13.40
N TYR A 380 -9.26 1.63 12.61
CA TYR A 380 -10.61 1.39 12.13
C TYR A 380 -10.59 0.30 11.07
N VAL A 381 -11.49 -0.66 11.15
CA VAL A 381 -11.52 -1.82 10.25
C VAL A 381 -12.83 -1.83 9.47
N ILE A 382 -12.71 -1.99 8.15
CA ILE A 382 -13.79 -2.48 7.30
C ILE A 382 -13.57 -3.99 7.13
N ASP A 383 -14.38 -4.80 7.81
CA ASP A 383 -14.31 -6.25 7.69
C ASP A 383 -15.17 -6.70 6.52
N GLU A 384 -14.58 -7.47 5.59
CA GLU A 384 -15.18 -7.78 4.29
C GLU A 384 -15.44 -9.27 4.14
N ALA A 385 -16.62 -9.60 3.60
CA ALA A 385 -16.99 -10.97 3.31
C ALA A 385 -16.11 -11.55 2.20
N ASP A 386 -15.78 -12.85 2.31
CA ASP A 386 -15.03 -13.60 1.30
C ASP A 386 -15.91 -13.83 0.06
N LEU A 387 -16.12 -12.74 -0.70
CA LEU A 387 -17.01 -12.71 -1.86
C LEU A 387 -16.46 -11.80 -2.95
N GLU A 388 -16.12 -12.40 -4.08
CA GLU A 388 -15.82 -11.72 -5.33
C GLU A 388 -16.14 -12.63 -6.51
N ASN A 389 -16.80 -12.08 -7.54
CA ASN A 389 -17.14 -12.82 -8.75
C ASN A 389 -16.84 -12.03 -10.04
N HIS A 390 -15.79 -11.23 -9.99
CA HIS A 390 -15.39 -10.28 -11.03
C HIS A 390 -15.25 -10.92 -12.42
N GLY A 391 -14.80 -12.18 -12.50
CA GLY A 391 -14.68 -12.89 -13.78
C GLY A 391 -15.98 -13.05 -14.58
N PHE A 392 -17.15 -12.85 -13.99
CA PHE A 392 -18.41 -12.81 -14.72
C PHE A 392 -18.62 -11.50 -15.48
N GLU A 393 -18.00 -10.40 -15.07
CA GLU A 393 -18.01 -9.15 -15.84
C GLU A 393 -17.32 -9.32 -17.17
N TRP A 394 -16.20 -10.02 -17.19
CA TRP A 394 -15.42 -10.28 -18.39
C TRP A 394 -16.19 -11.03 -19.49
N ILE A 395 -17.19 -11.82 -19.12
CA ILE A 395 -18.09 -12.52 -20.07
C ILE A 395 -19.42 -11.79 -20.28
N GLU A 396 -19.50 -10.52 -19.88
CA GLU A 396 -20.71 -9.66 -20.00
C GLU A 396 -21.95 -10.21 -19.28
N HIS A 397 -21.77 -11.01 -18.21
CA HIS A 397 -22.85 -11.59 -17.43
C HIS A 397 -22.64 -11.44 -15.91
N TYR A 398 -22.28 -10.24 -15.47
CA TYR A 398 -21.83 -9.92 -14.12
C TYR A 398 -22.83 -10.26 -13.00
N LYS A 399 -24.13 -10.33 -13.30
CA LYS A 399 -25.19 -10.66 -12.33
C LYS A 399 -25.54 -12.14 -12.27
N TRP A 400 -24.93 -12.99 -13.08
CA TRP A 400 -25.37 -14.38 -13.27
C TRP A 400 -25.76 -15.08 -11.97
N ILE A 401 -24.78 -15.41 -11.13
CA ILE A 401 -25.05 -16.15 -9.88
C ILE A 401 -25.67 -15.27 -8.77
N ASN A 402 -25.62 -13.93 -8.89
CA ASN A 402 -26.27 -13.01 -7.95
C ASN A 402 -27.80 -13.08 -8.04
N GLU A 403 -28.35 -13.45 -9.19
CA GLU A 403 -29.78 -13.54 -9.44
C GLU A 403 -30.30 -14.97 -9.24
N GLU A 404 -29.44 -15.98 -9.19
CA GLU A 404 -29.84 -17.37 -9.01
C GLU A 404 -30.09 -17.70 -7.53
N LYS A 405 -31.36 -18.04 -7.22
CA LYS A 405 -31.80 -18.32 -5.84
C LYS A 405 -31.06 -19.48 -5.15
N SER A 406 -30.58 -20.47 -5.92
CA SER A 406 -29.83 -21.63 -5.39
C SER A 406 -28.53 -21.21 -4.71
N TRP A 407 -27.97 -20.05 -5.06
CA TRP A 407 -26.73 -19.50 -4.47
C TRP A 407 -26.94 -18.67 -3.20
N GLU A 408 -28.17 -18.26 -2.87
CA GLU A 408 -28.43 -17.35 -1.74
C GLU A 408 -27.80 -17.81 -0.44
N ASN A 409 -27.89 -19.10 -0.10
CA ASN A 409 -27.30 -19.65 1.13
C ASN A 409 -25.78 -19.52 1.14
N ALA A 410 -25.11 -19.65 0.00
CA ALA A 410 -23.66 -19.49 -0.12
C ALA A 410 -23.23 -18.04 0.13
N TYR A 411 -24.04 -17.07 -0.33
CA TYR A 411 -23.82 -15.64 -0.05
C TYR A 411 -24.05 -15.30 1.43
N VAL A 412 -25.18 -15.73 1.98
CA VAL A 412 -25.58 -15.42 3.37
C VAL A 412 -24.64 -16.06 4.39
N ASP A 413 -24.21 -17.32 4.18
CA ASP A 413 -23.26 -18.02 5.08
C ASP A 413 -21.95 -17.22 5.28
N ARG A 414 -21.44 -16.55 4.22
CA ARG A 414 -20.21 -15.76 4.26
C ARG A 414 -20.33 -14.59 5.23
N VAL A 415 -21.39 -13.78 5.11
CA VAL A 415 -21.58 -12.62 6.00
C VAL A 415 -22.03 -13.02 7.40
N GLU A 416 -22.89 -14.07 7.55
CA GLU A 416 -23.32 -14.50 8.87
C GLU A 416 -22.16 -15.02 9.72
N ARG A 417 -21.25 -15.80 9.13
CA ARG A 417 -20.06 -16.30 9.82
C ARG A 417 -19.12 -15.17 10.19
N MET A 418 -18.81 -14.27 9.26
CA MET A 418 -17.98 -13.09 9.50
C MET A 418 -18.52 -12.28 10.68
N VAL A 419 -19.79 -11.89 10.65
CA VAL A 419 -20.39 -11.09 11.72
C VAL A 419 -20.44 -11.85 13.04
N LYS A 420 -20.79 -13.15 13.04
CA LYS A 420 -20.84 -13.96 14.27
C LYS A 420 -19.46 -14.13 14.91
N GLU A 421 -18.41 -14.32 14.13
CA GLU A 421 -17.04 -14.47 14.62
C GLU A 421 -16.47 -13.15 15.17
N HIS A 422 -16.67 -12.03 14.45
CA HIS A 422 -15.96 -10.79 14.74
C HIS A 422 -16.79 -9.71 15.45
N LYS A 423 -18.04 -9.98 15.80
CA LYS A 423 -19.01 -9.00 16.36
C LYS A 423 -18.56 -8.26 17.60
N ASN A 424 -17.56 -8.77 18.34
CA ASN A 424 -17.14 -8.19 19.62
C ASN A 424 -15.95 -7.22 19.49
N HIS A 425 -15.33 -7.09 18.31
CA HIS A 425 -14.17 -6.21 18.09
C HIS A 425 -14.59 -4.75 17.94
N PRO A 426 -14.11 -3.84 18.82
CA PRO A 426 -14.44 -2.42 18.70
C PRO A 426 -13.80 -1.74 17.47
N SER A 427 -12.69 -2.25 16.95
CA SER A 427 -12.04 -1.73 15.75
C SER A 427 -12.90 -1.82 14.50
N ILE A 428 -13.75 -2.83 14.38
CA ILE A 428 -14.64 -3.00 13.23
C ILE A 428 -15.74 -1.94 13.29
N ILE A 429 -15.80 -1.08 12.29
CA ILE A 429 -16.77 0.01 12.17
C ILE A 429 -17.78 -0.21 11.04
N MET A 430 -17.42 -1.04 10.07
CA MET A 430 -18.25 -1.39 8.92
C MET A 430 -18.17 -2.87 8.61
N TRP A 431 -19.29 -3.44 8.17
CA TRP A 431 -19.39 -4.75 7.56
C TRP A 431 -19.50 -4.56 6.06
N SER A 432 -18.54 -5.08 5.29
CA SER A 432 -18.60 -5.07 3.83
C SER A 432 -19.14 -6.38 3.29
N LEU A 433 -20.07 -6.28 2.32
CA LEU A 433 -20.77 -7.45 1.78
C LEU A 433 -19.90 -8.24 0.78
N GLY A 434 -18.77 -7.69 0.34
CA GLY A 434 -17.86 -8.28 -0.62
C GLY A 434 -17.21 -7.23 -1.51
N ASN A 435 -16.47 -7.71 -2.49
CA ASN A 435 -15.80 -6.92 -3.51
C ASN A 435 -16.36 -7.27 -4.89
N GLU A 436 -16.24 -6.40 -5.86
CA GLU A 436 -16.47 -6.57 -7.30
C GLU A 436 -17.36 -7.77 -7.69
N ALA A 437 -18.61 -7.71 -7.24
CA ALA A 437 -19.57 -8.78 -7.45
C ALA A 437 -20.93 -8.27 -7.95
N SER A 438 -21.02 -7.03 -8.48
CA SER A 438 -22.26 -6.43 -8.96
C SER A 438 -23.38 -6.42 -7.89
N THR A 439 -24.64 -6.27 -8.27
CA THR A 439 -25.82 -6.29 -7.38
C THR A 439 -26.76 -7.42 -7.73
N GLY A 440 -27.68 -7.73 -6.85
CA GLY A 440 -28.73 -8.74 -7.07
C GLY A 440 -29.39 -9.21 -5.78
N PRO A 441 -30.44 -10.05 -5.89
CA PRO A 441 -31.21 -10.55 -4.74
C PRO A 441 -30.36 -11.24 -3.66
N ASN A 442 -29.25 -11.89 -4.05
CA ASN A 442 -28.39 -12.58 -3.10
C ASN A 442 -27.57 -11.59 -2.26
N ILE A 443 -27.14 -10.45 -2.83
CA ILE A 443 -26.50 -9.34 -2.10
C ILE A 443 -27.52 -8.69 -1.14
N ASP A 444 -28.77 -8.47 -1.58
CA ASP A 444 -29.84 -7.97 -0.70
C ASP A 444 -30.08 -8.90 0.49
N ALA A 445 -30.00 -10.21 0.28
CA ALA A 445 -30.13 -11.20 1.34
C ALA A 445 -28.97 -11.13 2.35
N GLN A 446 -27.74 -10.91 1.88
CA GLN A 446 -26.58 -10.65 2.75
C GLN A 446 -26.81 -9.42 3.64
N ALA A 447 -27.18 -8.28 3.04
CA ALA A 447 -27.44 -7.05 3.79
C ALA A 447 -28.50 -7.25 4.88
N LYS A 448 -29.61 -7.95 4.56
CA LYS A 448 -30.66 -8.29 5.52
C LYS A 448 -30.13 -9.17 6.66
N ALA A 449 -29.29 -10.15 6.35
CA ALA A 449 -28.68 -11.03 7.34
C ALA A 449 -27.76 -10.26 8.30
N VAL A 450 -26.90 -9.38 7.76
CA VAL A 450 -26.03 -8.51 8.57
C VAL A 450 -26.84 -7.61 9.49
N ARG A 451 -27.85 -6.89 8.97
CA ARG A 451 -28.73 -6.01 9.79
C ARG A 451 -29.50 -6.74 10.89
N LYS A 452 -29.85 -8.02 10.67
CA LYS A 452 -30.48 -8.86 11.69
C LYS A 452 -29.51 -9.20 12.83
N LEU A 453 -28.23 -9.44 12.51
CA LEU A 453 -27.20 -9.85 13.46
C LEU A 453 -26.62 -8.66 14.23
N ASP A 454 -26.33 -7.55 13.51
CA ASP A 454 -25.71 -6.37 14.08
C ASP A 454 -26.33 -5.08 13.52
N LYS A 455 -26.68 -4.16 14.43
CA LYS A 455 -27.21 -2.83 14.14
C LYS A 455 -26.29 -1.71 14.61
N SER A 456 -25.15 -2.06 15.18
CA SER A 456 -24.22 -1.11 15.78
C SER A 456 -23.10 -0.64 14.83
N ARG A 457 -23.04 -1.24 13.63
CA ARG A 457 -22.05 -0.92 12.59
C ARG A 457 -22.73 -0.63 11.26
N LEU A 458 -22.03 0.09 10.40
CA LEU A 458 -22.52 0.43 9.06
C LEU A 458 -22.33 -0.73 8.10
N ILE A 459 -23.14 -0.76 7.04
CA ILE A 459 -22.94 -1.67 5.90
C ILE A 459 -22.28 -0.91 4.77
N HIS A 460 -21.18 -1.50 4.29
CA HIS A 460 -20.43 -1.08 3.12
C HIS A 460 -20.62 -2.08 1.97
N TYR A 461 -20.67 -1.60 0.75
CA TYR A 461 -20.58 -2.41 -0.45
C TYR A 461 -20.30 -1.52 -1.67
N GLU A 462 -19.17 -1.70 -2.32
CA GLU A 462 -18.75 -0.88 -3.48
C GLU A 462 -19.60 -1.18 -4.71
N GLY A 463 -19.95 -2.46 -4.96
CA GLY A 463 -20.79 -2.86 -6.09
C GLY A 463 -22.19 -2.25 -6.10
N ASP A 464 -22.62 -1.58 -5.01
CA ASP A 464 -23.87 -0.83 -4.90
C ASP A 464 -23.73 0.58 -5.48
N MET A 465 -23.55 0.66 -6.79
CA MET A 465 -23.33 1.92 -7.52
C MET A 465 -24.43 2.97 -7.30
N ASN A 466 -25.62 2.55 -6.89
CA ASN A 466 -26.74 3.43 -6.57
C ASN A 466 -26.84 3.76 -5.09
N ALA A 467 -25.99 3.17 -4.26
CA ALA A 467 -26.07 3.26 -2.80
C ALA A 467 -27.44 2.94 -2.21
N ASP A 468 -28.14 1.93 -2.76
CA ASP A 468 -29.47 1.52 -2.32
C ASP A 468 -29.41 0.55 -1.13
N ILE A 469 -28.34 -0.25 -1.03
CA ILE A 469 -28.14 -1.36 -0.08
C ILE A 469 -27.32 -0.91 1.13
N GLY A 470 -26.15 -0.29 0.88
CA GLY A 470 -25.19 0.18 1.88
C GLY A 470 -25.66 1.41 2.65
N ASP A 471 -25.04 1.68 3.80
CA ASP A 471 -25.28 2.90 4.58
C ASP A 471 -24.48 4.09 4.07
N ILE A 472 -23.43 3.84 3.31
CA ILE A 472 -22.50 4.82 2.72
C ILE A 472 -22.45 4.66 1.21
N TYR A 473 -22.01 5.71 0.52
CA TYR A 473 -21.65 5.67 -0.89
C TYR A 473 -20.16 5.40 -1.01
N SER A 474 -19.78 4.33 -1.69
CA SER A 474 -18.41 3.92 -1.88
C SER A 474 -18.10 3.77 -3.34
N THR A 475 -16.88 4.18 -3.74
CA THR A 475 -16.41 4.02 -5.12
C THR A 475 -14.94 3.63 -5.14
N MET A 476 -14.48 3.05 -6.26
CA MET A 476 -13.08 2.75 -6.52
C MET A 476 -12.53 3.72 -7.55
N TYR A 477 -11.29 4.17 -7.36
CA TYR A 477 -10.47 4.92 -8.32
C TYR A 477 -11.18 6.12 -8.98
N THR A 478 -12.21 6.68 -8.33
CA THR A 478 -12.92 7.86 -8.84
C THR A 478 -11.94 9.00 -9.03
N ARG A 479 -11.87 9.52 -10.25
CA ARG A 479 -10.94 10.59 -10.62
C ARG A 479 -11.29 11.90 -9.93
N LEU A 480 -10.33 12.82 -9.83
CA LEU A 480 -10.46 14.09 -9.09
C LEU A 480 -11.67 14.92 -9.50
N ASP A 481 -12.02 14.96 -10.80
CA ASP A 481 -13.21 15.65 -11.29
C ASP A 481 -14.52 14.96 -10.84
N GLY A 482 -14.52 13.64 -10.78
CA GLY A 482 -15.60 12.83 -10.22
C GLY A 482 -15.76 13.07 -8.73
N MET A 483 -14.65 13.08 -7.98
CA MET A 483 -14.63 13.41 -6.55
C MET A 483 -15.22 14.79 -6.28
N LEU A 484 -14.89 15.79 -7.10
CA LEU A 484 -15.45 17.12 -6.96
C LEU A 484 -16.96 17.13 -7.22
N ARG A 485 -17.47 16.36 -8.20
CA ARG A 485 -18.91 16.21 -8.44
C ARG A 485 -19.64 15.60 -7.24
N ILE A 486 -19.08 14.54 -6.66
CA ILE A 486 -19.62 13.91 -5.44
C ILE A 486 -19.61 14.90 -4.28
N ALA A 487 -18.50 15.62 -4.06
CA ALA A 487 -18.36 16.62 -3.00
C ALA A 487 -19.42 17.73 -3.07
N GLN A 488 -19.80 18.13 -4.28
CA GLN A 488 -20.79 19.17 -4.54
C GLN A 488 -22.26 18.67 -4.47
N GLY A 489 -22.47 17.39 -4.20
CA GLY A 489 -23.81 16.79 -4.17
C GLY A 489 -24.45 16.66 -5.56
N ASN A 490 -23.66 16.63 -6.62
CA ASN A 490 -24.13 16.46 -8.00
C ASN A 490 -24.34 15.00 -8.38
N ASP A 491 -24.56 14.15 -7.38
CA ASP A 491 -24.99 12.76 -7.50
C ASP A 491 -26.38 12.56 -6.89
N ALA A 492 -27.00 11.41 -7.12
CA ALA A 492 -28.35 11.10 -6.60
C ALA A 492 -28.35 10.71 -5.11
N HIS A 493 -27.18 10.67 -4.46
CA HIS A 493 -27.00 10.09 -3.14
C HIS A 493 -26.72 11.18 -2.09
N ASN A 494 -27.42 11.13 -0.97
CA ASN A 494 -27.15 12.02 0.17
C ASN A 494 -26.49 11.22 1.32
N LYS A 495 -25.51 10.37 0.97
CA LYS A 495 -24.76 9.54 1.92
C LYS A 495 -23.30 10.01 2.02
N PRO A 496 -22.62 9.77 3.15
CA PRO A 496 -21.20 9.99 3.24
C PRO A 496 -20.47 9.15 2.19
N HIS A 497 -19.33 9.66 1.70
CA HIS A 497 -18.57 9.00 0.66
C HIS A 497 -17.17 8.59 1.15
N ILE A 498 -16.74 7.40 0.77
CA ILE A 498 -15.37 6.93 0.89
C ILE A 498 -14.87 6.37 -0.44
N LEU A 499 -13.57 6.49 -0.71
CA LEU A 499 -12.89 5.69 -1.73
C LEU A 499 -12.41 4.39 -1.10
N CYS A 500 -13.10 3.27 -1.34
CA CYS A 500 -12.61 1.99 -0.80
C CYS A 500 -11.30 1.53 -1.46
N GLU A 501 -11.01 2.05 -2.66
CA GLU A 501 -9.73 1.90 -3.34
C GLU A 501 -9.38 3.18 -4.09
N TYR A 502 -8.11 3.64 -3.94
CA TYR A 502 -7.55 4.73 -4.74
C TYR A 502 -6.01 4.69 -4.68
N GLY A 503 -5.37 5.49 -5.53
CA GLY A 503 -3.92 5.62 -5.49
C GLY A 503 -3.21 4.28 -5.74
N HIS A 504 -3.62 3.56 -6.82
CA HIS A 504 -3.05 2.27 -7.20
C HIS A 504 -1.52 2.36 -7.25
N SER A 505 -0.85 1.61 -6.35
CA SER A 505 0.58 1.80 -6.02
C SER A 505 1.51 0.96 -6.88
N MET A 506 1.08 0.60 -8.09
CA MET A 506 1.83 -0.25 -9.00
C MET A 506 3.13 0.42 -9.48
N GLY A 507 4.27 -0.19 -9.18
CA GLY A 507 5.59 0.30 -9.55
C GLY A 507 5.98 1.62 -8.87
N VAL A 508 6.53 2.57 -9.64
CA VAL A 508 6.89 3.89 -9.11
C VAL A 508 5.65 4.77 -8.95
N GLY A 509 5.33 5.11 -7.71
CA GLY A 509 4.13 5.88 -7.38
C GLY A 509 3.64 5.62 -5.95
N PRO A 510 2.36 5.94 -5.67
CA PRO A 510 1.41 6.66 -6.53
C PRO A 510 1.59 8.17 -6.51
N GLY A 511 1.27 8.84 -7.62
CA GLY A 511 1.19 10.30 -7.72
C GLY A 511 -0.19 10.85 -7.34
N ASN A 512 -0.32 12.18 -7.34
CA ASN A 512 -1.58 12.94 -7.11
C ASN A 512 -2.25 12.74 -5.73
N LEU A 513 -1.62 12.10 -4.75
CA LEU A 513 -2.24 11.85 -3.44
C LEU A 513 -2.54 13.14 -2.68
N GLU A 514 -1.75 14.20 -2.88
CA GLU A 514 -1.96 15.49 -2.22
C GLU A 514 -3.26 16.15 -2.71
N GLU A 515 -3.56 16.04 -4.01
CA GLU A 515 -4.80 16.56 -4.62
C GLU A 515 -6.05 15.86 -4.05
N TYR A 516 -6.00 14.53 -3.83
CA TYR A 516 -7.07 13.80 -3.16
C TYR A 516 -7.22 14.24 -1.71
N GLN A 517 -6.12 14.35 -0.97
CA GLN A 517 -6.15 14.76 0.43
C GLN A 517 -6.70 16.18 0.62
N GLU A 518 -6.38 17.11 -0.30
CA GLU A 518 -6.97 18.45 -0.31
C GLU A 518 -8.50 18.43 -0.46
N LEU A 519 -9.03 17.53 -1.31
CA LEU A 519 -10.49 17.36 -1.45
C LEU A 519 -11.11 16.76 -0.18
N PHE A 520 -10.49 15.75 0.41
CA PHE A 520 -10.96 15.14 1.65
C PHE A 520 -10.98 16.13 2.81
N GLU A 521 -9.97 16.98 2.94
CA GLU A 521 -9.89 17.99 4.00
C GLU A 521 -10.82 19.18 3.78
N LYS A 522 -11.24 19.40 2.54
CA LYS A 522 -12.08 20.54 2.16
C LYS A 522 -13.58 20.26 2.24
N TYR A 523 -13.99 19.02 1.99
CA TYR A 523 -15.40 18.65 1.87
C TYR A 523 -15.76 17.55 2.86
N ASP A 524 -16.54 17.85 3.88
CA ASP A 524 -16.90 16.94 4.98
C ASP A 524 -17.55 15.62 4.50
N ARG A 525 -18.25 15.65 3.37
CA ARG A 525 -18.87 14.47 2.76
C ARG A 525 -17.84 13.43 2.28
N LEU A 526 -16.66 13.90 1.86
CA LEU A 526 -15.56 13.04 1.39
C LEU A 526 -14.73 12.61 2.60
N GLN A 527 -14.95 11.39 3.09
CA GLN A 527 -14.35 10.95 4.35
C GLN A 527 -13.10 10.09 4.16
N GLY A 528 -12.32 10.39 3.11
CA GLY A 528 -11.05 9.74 2.86
C GLY A 528 -11.15 8.48 2.01
N GLY A 529 -10.15 7.62 2.10
CA GLY A 529 -10.06 6.42 1.29
C GLY A 529 -8.96 5.47 1.73
N PHE A 530 -8.86 4.37 0.99
CA PHE A 530 -7.95 3.27 1.25
C PHE A 530 -7.06 3.05 0.04
N ILE A 531 -5.74 3.28 0.20
CA ILE A 531 -4.75 3.05 -0.87
C ILE A 531 -4.77 1.57 -1.28
N TRP A 532 -4.73 1.29 -2.53
CA TRP A 532 -4.48 -0.02 -3.11
C TRP A 532 -3.01 -0.15 -3.47
N GLU A 533 -2.24 -1.08 -2.82
CA GLU A 533 -2.52 -1.74 -1.55
C GLU A 533 -1.32 -1.65 -0.58
N TRP A 534 -1.34 -2.43 0.51
CA TRP A 534 -0.32 -2.34 1.56
C TRP A 534 1.05 -2.87 1.15
N TYR A 535 1.10 -3.99 0.43
CA TYR A 535 2.38 -4.57 -0.03
C TYR A 535 2.25 -5.35 -1.34
N ASP A 536 3.36 -5.39 -2.10
CA ASP A 536 3.48 -6.21 -3.31
C ASP A 536 3.29 -7.69 -3.01
N GLN A 537 2.57 -8.41 -3.88
CA GLN A 537 2.34 -9.85 -3.75
C GLN A 537 3.35 -10.68 -4.57
N GLY A 538 4.61 -10.28 -4.63
CA GLY A 538 5.68 -11.04 -5.29
C GLY A 538 6.05 -12.30 -4.51
N LEU A 539 6.05 -13.48 -5.17
CA LEU A 539 6.49 -14.74 -4.57
C LEU A 539 8.01 -14.87 -4.61
N SER A 540 8.62 -15.20 -3.48
CA SER A 540 10.08 -15.32 -3.39
C SER A 540 10.60 -16.62 -3.99
N GLU A 541 11.63 -16.51 -4.84
CA GLU A 541 12.41 -17.61 -5.39
C GLU A 541 13.91 -17.30 -5.27
N LYS A 542 14.75 -18.28 -5.60
CA LYS A 542 16.20 -18.11 -5.62
C LYS A 542 16.70 -18.14 -7.05
N ASP A 543 17.49 -17.13 -7.43
CA ASP A 543 18.21 -17.12 -8.70
C ASP A 543 19.37 -18.13 -8.70
N GLU A 544 20.06 -18.27 -9.83
CA GLU A 544 21.21 -19.17 -10.00
C GLU A 544 22.37 -18.87 -9.03
N ASN A 545 22.44 -17.64 -8.52
CA ASN A 545 23.47 -17.18 -7.59
C ASN A 545 23.02 -17.32 -6.12
N GLY A 546 21.78 -17.76 -5.86
CA GLY A 546 21.20 -17.91 -4.54
C GLY A 546 20.61 -16.62 -3.97
N ASN A 547 20.50 -15.52 -4.75
CA ASN A 547 19.84 -14.29 -4.33
C ASN A 547 18.33 -14.46 -4.36
N THR A 548 17.62 -13.71 -3.52
CA THR A 548 16.17 -13.68 -3.55
C THR A 548 15.68 -12.81 -4.71
N VAL A 549 14.80 -13.40 -5.52
CA VAL A 549 14.05 -12.72 -6.59
C VAL A 549 12.57 -12.84 -6.27
N TYR A 550 11.79 -11.82 -6.57
CA TYR A 550 10.34 -11.83 -6.40
C TYR A 550 9.68 -12.03 -7.75
N CYS A 551 8.93 -13.14 -7.86
CA CYS A 551 8.23 -13.55 -9.08
C CYS A 551 6.81 -12.99 -9.10
N TYR A 552 6.32 -12.71 -10.31
CA TYR A 552 4.97 -12.26 -10.59
C TYR A 552 4.33 -13.11 -11.72
N GLY A 553 3.14 -12.73 -12.19
CA GLY A 553 2.41 -13.52 -13.18
C GLY A 553 3.20 -13.78 -14.47
N GLY A 554 3.24 -15.03 -14.90
CA GLY A 554 3.98 -15.51 -16.08
C GLY A 554 5.35 -16.10 -15.75
N ASP A 555 5.96 -15.81 -14.61
CA ASP A 555 7.29 -16.32 -14.24
C ASP A 555 7.32 -17.84 -14.01
N TYR A 556 6.17 -18.41 -13.65
CA TYR A 556 6.00 -19.86 -13.49
C TYR A 556 5.52 -20.57 -14.78
N GLY A 557 5.45 -19.83 -15.91
CA GLY A 557 4.87 -20.32 -17.15
C GLY A 557 3.35 -20.44 -17.11
N ASP A 558 2.73 -19.79 -16.14
CA ASP A 558 1.29 -19.66 -15.98
C ASP A 558 0.68 -18.83 -17.13
N THR A 559 -0.44 -19.32 -17.68
CA THR A 559 -1.17 -18.63 -18.75
C THR A 559 -2.66 -19.04 -18.72
N PRO A 560 -3.63 -18.10 -18.86
CA PRO A 560 -3.42 -16.63 -18.91
C PRO A 560 -2.90 -16.08 -17.59
N ASN A 561 -2.29 -14.86 -17.60
CA ASN A 561 -1.85 -14.16 -16.41
C ASN A 561 -1.91 -12.64 -16.62
N ASN A 562 -1.91 -11.87 -15.53
CA ASN A 562 -1.90 -10.40 -15.54
C ASN A 562 -0.51 -9.80 -15.29
N SER A 563 0.58 -10.54 -15.58
CA SER A 563 1.95 -10.06 -15.43
C SER A 563 2.24 -9.52 -14.03
N ASN A 564 2.85 -8.35 -13.92
CA ASN A 564 3.21 -7.70 -12.66
C ASN A 564 2.08 -6.89 -12.02
N PHE A 565 0.81 -7.13 -12.36
CA PHE A 565 -0.32 -6.37 -11.79
C PHE A 565 -0.47 -6.62 -10.28
N CYS A 566 0.02 -7.76 -9.77
CA CYS A 566 0.13 -8.07 -8.33
C CYS A 566 1.25 -7.33 -7.58
N LEU A 567 1.99 -6.43 -8.25
CA LEU A 567 3.05 -5.62 -7.63
C LEU A 567 2.57 -4.17 -7.50
N ASP A 568 1.65 -3.93 -6.61
CA ASP A 568 0.88 -2.71 -6.46
C ASP A 568 0.85 -2.21 -5.00
N GLY A 569 1.89 -2.58 -4.25
CA GLY A 569 2.02 -2.30 -2.82
C GLY A 569 2.81 -1.04 -2.48
N LEU A 570 2.44 -0.41 -1.35
CA LEU A 570 3.23 0.63 -0.68
C LEU A 570 4.52 0.07 -0.03
N LEU A 571 4.60 -1.25 0.13
CA LEU A 571 5.77 -1.98 0.61
C LEU A 571 6.18 -3.04 -0.41
N SER A 572 7.46 -3.33 -0.49
CA SER A 572 7.90 -4.53 -1.20
C SER A 572 7.44 -5.81 -0.48
N PRO A 573 7.53 -7.01 -1.11
CA PRO A 573 7.08 -8.26 -0.49
C PRO A 573 7.77 -8.55 0.85
N ASP A 574 9.02 -8.14 1.04
CA ASP A 574 9.80 -8.25 2.28
C ASP A 574 9.59 -7.10 3.28
N ARG A 575 8.58 -6.25 3.04
CA ARG A 575 8.18 -5.10 3.89
C ARG A 575 9.25 -4.00 3.96
N LYS A 576 10.00 -3.77 2.88
CA LYS A 576 10.79 -2.54 2.75
C LYS A 576 9.86 -1.38 2.37
N ILE A 577 10.10 -0.25 3.01
CA ILE A 577 9.31 0.97 2.83
C ILE A 577 9.64 1.61 1.47
N SER A 578 8.64 1.77 0.62
CA SER A 578 8.77 2.49 -0.66
C SER A 578 8.79 4.00 -0.47
N THR A 579 9.17 4.73 -1.51
CA THR A 579 9.01 6.19 -1.57
C THR A 579 7.53 6.59 -1.58
N GLY A 580 6.66 5.76 -2.16
CA GLY A 580 5.20 5.92 -2.12
C GLY A 580 4.64 5.96 -0.71
N LEU A 581 5.05 5.02 0.17
CA LEU A 581 4.62 5.02 1.58
C LEU A 581 5.15 6.23 2.35
N LYS A 582 6.41 6.63 2.12
CA LYS A 582 6.96 7.85 2.73
C LYS A 582 6.18 9.09 2.32
N ASN A 583 5.80 9.16 1.04
CA ASN A 583 4.98 10.25 0.50
C ASN A 583 3.58 10.23 1.12
N TYR A 584 2.92 9.07 1.17
CA TYR A 584 1.59 8.92 1.78
C TYR A 584 1.59 9.34 3.25
N LYS A 585 2.57 8.86 4.05
CA LYS A 585 2.76 9.30 5.44
C LYS A 585 2.72 10.81 5.59
N GLN A 586 3.40 11.52 4.70
CA GLN A 586 3.53 12.97 4.77
C GLN A 586 2.29 13.70 4.22
N VAL A 587 1.63 13.13 3.22
CA VAL A 587 0.35 13.65 2.70
C VAL A 587 -0.73 13.63 3.77
N ILE A 588 -0.87 12.51 4.50
CA ILE A 588 -1.87 12.32 5.56
C ILE A 588 -1.42 12.79 6.96
N ARG A 589 -0.33 13.55 7.05
CA ARG A 589 0.27 13.96 8.32
C ARG A 589 -0.74 14.64 9.27
N PRO A 590 -0.71 14.29 10.58
CA PRO A 590 -1.64 14.85 11.55
C PRO A 590 -1.30 16.29 11.98
N PHE A 591 -0.04 16.71 11.81
CA PHE A 591 0.42 18.04 12.20
C PHE A 591 0.95 18.78 10.98
N LYS A 592 0.55 20.05 10.81
CA LYS A 592 0.96 20.90 9.69
C LYS A 592 1.36 22.29 10.23
N ALA A 593 2.57 22.72 9.89
CA ALA A 593 3.05 24.05 10.20
C ALA A 593 3.01 24.95 8.95
N SER A 594 2.82 26.25 9.15
CA SER A 594 2.93 27.28 8.14
C SER A 594 3.50 28.57 8.72
N ILE A 595 4.19 29.38 7.91
CA ILE A 595 4.62 30.72 8.34
C ILE A 595 3.41 31.64 8.35
N PHE A 596 3.16 32.28 9.50
CA PHE A 596 2.12 33.28 9.62
C PHE A 596 2.68 34.71 9.45
N ASP A 597 3.79 35.02 10.13
CA ASP A 597 4.47 36.34 10.05
C ASP A 597 5.98 36.19 10.30
N ILE A 598 6.77 36.38 9.23
CA ILE A 598 8.23 36.31 9.31
C ILE A 598 8.80 37.42 10.21
N SER A 599 8.17 38.63 10.21
CA SER A 599 8.67 39.79 10.94
C SER A 599 8.64 39.61 12.46
N THR A 600 7.72 38.79 12.93
CA THR A 600 7.58 38.41 14.36
C THR A 600 8.13 37.02 14.65
N GLY A 601 8.42 36.22 13.65
CA GLY A 601 8.79 34.79 13.76
C GLY A 601 7.60 33.89 14.14
N GLU A 602 6.38 34.36 13.87
CA GLU A 602 5.16 33.60 14.19
C GLU A 602 4.90 32.53 13.14
N ILE A 603 4.74 31.29 13.61
CA ILE A 603 4.27 30.16 12.82
C ILE A 603 2.91 29.71 13.35
N SER A 604 2.08 29.18 12.46
CA SER A 604 0.83 28.51 12.81
C SER A 604 0.99 27.00 12.73
N ILE A 605 0.49 26.28 13.74
CA ILE A 605 0.50 24.81 13.79
C ILE A 605 -0.94 24.33 13.92
N LYS A 606 -1.36 23.50 12.95
CA LYS A 606 -2.67 22.85 12.94
C LYS A 606 -2.54 21.40 13.39
N ASN A 607 -3.29 21.00 14.42
CA ASN A 607 -3.52 19.62 14.81
C ASN A 607 -4.76 19.10 14.07
N LYS A 608 -4.61 18.15 13.15
CA LYS A 608 -5.68 17.55 12.35
C LYS A 608 -6.28 16.29 12.98
N ASN A 609 -5.76 15.84 14.13
CA ASN A 609 -6.34 14.70 14.84
C ASN A 609 -7.79 15.00 15.26
N THR A 610 -8.61 13.96 15.32
CA THR A 610 -10.01 14.06 15.71
C THR A 610 -10.19 14.05 17.23
N PHE A 611 -9.37 13.30 17.95
CA PHE A 611 -9.51 13.06 19.39
C PHE A 611 -8.29 13.50 20.18
N SER A 612 -7.05 13.26 19.68
CA SER A 612 -5.83 13.48 20.44
C SER A 612 -5.32 14.91 20.34
N ASP A 613 -4.90 15.46 21.48
CA ASP A 613 -4.12 16.68 21.55
C ASP A 613 -2.63 16.42 21.22
N THR A 614 -1.79 17.43 21.37
CA THR A 614 -0.36 17.33 21.07
C THR A 614 0.51 17.17 22.32
N SER A 615 -0.05 16.74 23.47
CA SER A 615 0.71 16.58 24.73
C SER A 615 1.84 15.55 24.61
N ASP A 616 1.71 14.58 23.69
CA ASP A 616 2.70 13.54 23.41
C ASP A 616 3.71 13.94 22.31
N ILE A 617 3.67 15.21 21.85
CA ILE A 617 4.46 15.70 20.72
C ILE A 617 5.40 16.79 21.15
N SER A 618 6.69 16.66 20.78
CA SER A 618 7.67 17.73 20.77
C SER A 618 7.83 18.29 19.37
N LEU A 619 8.16 19.57 19.27
CA LEU A 619 8.58 20.21 18.04
C LEU A 619 10.09 20.41 18.08
N ILE A 620 10.78 19.96 17.03
CA ILE A 620 12.21 20.23 16.79
C ILE A 620 12.29 21.08 15.53
N TYR A 621 13.12 22.14 15.55
CA TYR A 621 13.35 22.94 14.36
C TYR A 621 14.84 23.16 14.09
N LYS A 622 15.16 23.31 12.79
CA LYS A 622 16.47 23.71 12.31
C LYS A 622 16.29 24.75 11.22
N ILE A 623 17.04 25.85 11.34
CA ILE A 623 17.09 26.87 10.31
C ILE A 623 18.42 26.76 9.61
N HIS A 624 18.37 26.63 8.29
CA HIS A 624 19.58 26.46 7.47
C HIS A 624 19.56 27.36 6.25
N GLN A 625 20.75 27.73 5.81
CA GLN A 625 21.02 28.43 4.55
C GLN A 625 22.07 27.62 3.77
N GLY A 626 21.66 27.04 2.64
CA GLY A 626 22.50 26.05 1.96
C GLY A 626 22.86 24.87 2.86
N GLU A 627 24.14 24.56 3.00
CA GLU A 627 24.65 23.52 3.88
C GLU A 627 24.71 23.92 5.38
N SER A 628 24.69 25.21 5.66
CA SER A 628 24.93 25.72 7.01
C SER A 628 23.66 25.74 7.85
N CYS A 629 23.66 24.97 8.96
CA CYS A 629 22.66 25.11 10.01
C CYS A 629 23.03 26.34 10.85
N ILE A 630 22.16 27.37 10.84
CA ILE A 630 22.38 28.64 11.53
C ILE A 630 21.71 28.71 12.89
N PHE A 631 20.58 28.06 13.04
CA PHE A 631 19.85 27.94 14.31
C PHE A 631 19.23 26.56 14.44
N GLU A 632 19.14 26.07 15.66
CA GLU A 632 18.35 24.87 16.01
C GLU A 632 17.74 25.03 17.40
N GLY A 633 16.58 24.43 17.58
CA GLY A 633 15.91 24.46 18.86
C GLY A 633 14.79 23.43 18.97
N SER A 634 14.20 23.37 20.16
CA SER A 634 13.09 22.46 20.40
C SER A 634 12.08 23.00 21.39
N ILE A 635 10.83 22.54 21.27
CA ILE A 635 9.75 22.75 22.22
C ILE A 635 9.36 21.39 22.75
N PRO A 636 9.60 21.10 24.03
CA PRO A 636 9.47 19.73 24.58
C PRO A 636 8.04 19.17 24.54
N THR A 637 7.04 20.04 24.62
CA THR A 637 5.62 19.64 24.58
C THR A 637 4.81 20.73 23.93
N LEU A 638 3.94 20.36 23.00
CA LEU A 638 2.94 21.24 22.43
C LEU A 638 1.62 21.07 23.21
N ASP A 639 0.79 22.12 23.22
CA ASP A 639 -0.54 22.10 23.85
C ASP A 639 -1.58 22.63 22.87
N ILE A 640 -1.90 21.77 21.87
CA ILE A 640 -2.87 22.08 20.81
C ILE A 640 -3.95 21.01 20.85
N LYS A 641 -5.17 21.39 21.15
CA LYS A 641 -6.32 20.47 21.17
C LYS A 641 -6.60 19.89 19.80
N ALA A 642 -7.24 18.72 19.79
CA ALA A 642 -7.72 18.08 18.57
C ALA A 642 -8.54 19.02 17.68
N GLY A 643 -8.27 19.04 16.38
CA GLY A 643 -8.93 19.88 15.38
C GLY A 643 -8.62 21.37 15.48
N CYS A 644 -7.74 21.79 16.39
CA CYS A 644 -7.42 23.21 16.63
C CYS A 644 -6.12 23.64 15.96
N GLU A 645 -5.99 24.94 15.82
CA GLU A 645 -4.79 25.62 15.33
C GLU A 645 -4.26 26.54 16.44
N SER A 646 -2.96 26.63 16.59
CA SER A 646 -2.29 27.50 17.55
C SER A 646 -1.10 28.21 16.93
N LYS A 647 -0.82 29.39 17.41
CA LYS A 647 0.30 30.21 16.97
C LYS A 647 1.46 30.11 17.97
N LEU A 648 2.66 30.06 17.41
CA LEU A 648 3.90 29.90 18.15
C LEU A 648 4.95 30.86 17.60
N ILE A 649 5.75 31.51 18.47
CA ILE A 649 6.83 32.40 18.08
C ILE A 649 8.17 31.67 18.17
N ILE A 650 8.88 31.60 17.05
CA ILE A 650 10.28 31.17 16.94
C ILE A 650 11.12 32.41 16.61
N SER A 651 11.72 33.03 17.61
CA SER A 651 12.51 34.25 17.45
C SER A 651 13.72 34.11 16.51
N ASP A 652 14.23 32.87 16.34
CA ASP A 652 15.34 32.55 15.45
C ASP A 652 15.00 32.78 13.99
N ILE A 653 13.73 32.71 13.59
CA ILE A 653 13.26 33.06 12.24
C ILE A 653 13.58 34.53 11.94
N VAL A 654 13.29 35.43 12.90
CA VAL A 654 13.56 36.88 12.75
C VAL A 654 15.06 37.15 12.63
N SER A 655 15.85 36.41 13.44
CA SER A 655 17.32 36.49 13.41
C SER A 655 17.87 36.01 12.06
N ALA A 656 17.42 34.85 11.60
CA ALA A 656 17.80 34.27 10.30
C ALA A 656 17.47 35.24 9.15
N TYR A 657 16.27 35.82 9.16
CA TYR A 657 15.83 36.77 8.14
C TYR A 657 16.74 38.03 8.07
N LYS A 658 17.20 38.49 9.23
CA LYS A 658 18.10 39.69 9.33
C LYS A 658 19.52 39.38 8.88
N TYR A 659 20.04 38.19 9.15
CA TYR A 659 21.44 37.79 8.84
C TYR A 659 21.57 37.13 7.46
N PHE A 660 20.50 37.00 6.71
CA PHE A 660 20.48 36.41 5.38
C PHE A 660 21.42 37.14 4.40
N ASP A 661 22.31 36.41 3.78
CA ASP A 661 23.38 36.95 2.89
C ASP A 661 23.13 36.80 1.38
N ASN A 662 21.97 36.31 0.98
CA ASN A 662 21.56 36.00 -0.39
C ASN A 662 22.37 34.90 -1.11
N SER A 663 23.25 34.17 -0.45
CA SER A 663 24.08 33.12 -1.05
C SER A 663 23.28 31.86 -1.44
N ALA A 664 22.28 31.50 -0.64
CA ALA A 664 21.37 30.39 -0.84
C ALA A 664 20.03 30.64 -0.18
N ASP A 665 19.00 29.91 -0.57
CA ASP A 665 17.69 29.97 0.10
C ASP A 665 17.83 29.66 1.60
N CYS A 666 17.04 30.35 2.43
CA CYS A 666 16.97 30.10 3.86
C CYS A 666 15.65 29.43 4.22
N TYR A 667 15.72 28.24 4.80
CA TYR A 667 14.58 27.43 5.22
C TYR A 667 14.58 27.17 6.71
N ILE A 668 13.38 26.96 7.25
CA ILE A 668 13.20 26.30 8.54
C ILE A 668 12.58 24.93 8.33
N ASP A 669 13.24 23.90 8.82
CA ASP A 669 12.71 22.53 8.95
C ASP A 669 12.05 22.42 10.32
N ILE A 670 10.81 21.96 10.35
CA ILE A 670 10.02 21.72 11.56
C ILE A 670 9.67 20.25 11.58
N SER A 671 10.11 19.53 12.61
CA SER A 671 9.80 18.12 12.82
C SER A 671 8.94 17.94 14.06
N PHE A 672 7.83 17.21 13.93
CA PHE A 672 6.97 16.79 15.01
C PHE A 672 7.35 15.37 15.42
N VAL A 673 7.80 15.20 16.67
CA VAL A 673 8.30 13.89 17.16
C VAL A 673 7.58 13.47 18.43
N TYR A 674 7.41 12.17 18.64
CA TYR A 674 6.88 11.65 19.90
C TYR A 674 7.86 11.96 21.05
N ASN A 675 7.36 12.55 22.15
CA ASN A 675 8.16 12.86 23.34
C ASN A 675 8.23 11.71 24.35
N LYS A 676 7.53 10.62 24.10
CA LYS A 676 7.50 9.38 24.89
C LYS A 676 7.49 8.14 24.01
N GLU A 677 7.70 6.98 24.62
CA GLU A 677 7.50 5.68 23.99
C GLU A 677 6.03 5.46 23.63
N MET A 678 5.75 5.03 22.40
CA MET A 678 4.43 4.64 21.94
C MET A 678 4.36 3.12 21.75
N PRO A 679 3.18 2.49 21.83
CA PRO A 679 3.06 1.03 21.65
C PRO A 679 3.60 0.50 20.30
N PHE A 680 3.76 1.38 19.32
CA PHE A 680 4.13 1.04 17.94
C PHE A 680 5.43 1.71 17.45
N CYS A 681 5.99 2.68 18.17
CA CYS A 681 7.26 3.32 17.81
C CYS A 681 7.97 3.93 19.02
N GLU A 682 9.26 4.19 18.86
CA GLU A 682 10.15 4.71 19.90
C GLU A 682 9.96 6.21 20.14
N LYS A 683 10.35 6.67 21.33
CA LYS A 683 10.51 8.11 21.62
C LYS A 683 11.46 8.76 20.62
N GLY A 684 11.11 9.95 20.12
CA GLY A 684 11.89 10.68 19.12
C GLY A 684 11.54 10.32 17.68
N TYR A 685 10.62 9.37 17.45
CA TYR A 685 10.15 9.03 16.10
C TYR A 685 9.45 10.24 15.47
N GLU A 686 9.88 10.62 14.22
CA GLU A 686 9.28 11.72 13.44
C GLU A 686 7.91 11.30 12.91
N VAL A 687 6.86 11.94 13.42
CA VAL A 687 5.46 11.73 12.99
C VAL A 687 5.22 12.41 11.66
N SER A 688 5.65 13.67 11.57
CA SER A 688 5.53 14.52 10.38
C SER A 688 6.56 15.64 10.41
N PHE A 689 6.72 16.30 9.27
CA PHE A 689 7.55 17.49 9.16
C PHE A 689 6.91 18.52 8.21
N ASP A 690 7.38 19.77 8.30
CA ASP A 690 7.20 20.80 7.30
C ASP A 690 8.52 21.53 7.08
N GLN A 691 8.79 21.93 5.85
CA GLN A 691 9.90 22.81 5.49
C GLN A 691 9.32 24.10 4.93
N LEU A 692 9.66 25.22 5.58
CA LEU A 692 9.10 26.52 5.24
C LEU A 692 10.20 27.47 4.78
N LEU A 693 9.97 28.15 3.66
CA LEU A 693 10.91 29.14 3.12
C LEU A 693 10.84 30.44 3.96
N ILE A 694 11.93 30.81 4.58
CA ILE A 694 12.07 32.10 5.30
C ILE A 694 12.42 33.20 4.29
N LYS A 695 13.40 32.96 3.42
CA LYS A 695 13.83 33.92 2.41
C LYS A 695 14.51 33.23 1.23
N ALA A 696 14.13 33.65 0.02
CA ALA A 696 14.76 33.16 -1.21
C ALA A 696 16.04 33.95 -1.55
N ALA A 697 17.05 33.26 -2.05
CA ALA A 697 18.25 33.87 -2.61
C ALA A 697 17.92 34.71 -3.85
N LEU A 698 18.64 35.82 -4.00
CA LEU A 698 18.55 36.63 -5.21
C LEU A 698 19.48 35.97 -6.27
N LYS A 699 18.89 35.28 -7.22
CA LYS A 699 19.64 34.76 -8.38
C LYS A 699 19.76 35.89 -9.41
N ASN A 700 20.97 36.43 -9.59
CA ASN A 700 21.25 37.44 -10.61
C ASN A 700 21.66 36.74 -11.91
N ASP A 701 20.76 36.68 -12.87
CA ASP A 701 21.04 36.19 -14.24
C ASP A 701 22.15 36.96 -14.94
N THR A 702 22.40 38.20 -14.53
CA THR A 702 23.40 39.13 -15.15
C THR A 702 24.85 38.88 -14.70
N GLN A 703 25.10 38.30 -13.49
CA GLN A 703 26.47 38.08 -13.01
C GLN A 703 27.26 37.02 -13.79
N ILE A 704 26.63 36.21 -14.60
CA ILE A 704 27.28 35.14 -15.35
C ILE A 704 28.15 35.72 -16.49
N TYR A 705 27.81 36.92 -17.00
CA TYR A 705 28.45 37.56 -18.13
C TYR A 705 29.35 38.73 -17.74
N GLU A 706 29.43 39.12 -16.46
CA GLU A 706 30.13 40.32 -15.99
C GLU A 706 31.60 40.15 -15.64
N GLU A 707 32.14 38.88 -15.68
CA GLU A 707 33.56 38.70 -15.49
C GLU A 707 34.34 39.26 -16.68
N LYS A 708 35.05 40.35 -16.43
CA LYS A 708 35.92 41.00 -17.45
C LYS A 708 37.22 40.24 -17.53
N PHE A 709 37.46 39.56 -18.65
CA PHE A 709 38.74 38.96 -18.97
C PHE A 709 39.50 39.87 -19.95
N GLU A 710 40.83 40.04 -19.82
CA GLU A 710 41.64 40.89 -20.68
C GLU A 710 41.88 40.32 -22.09
N SER A 711 41.63 39.03 -22.32
CA SER A 711 41.60 38.35 -23.63
C SER A 711 40.78 37.07 -23.55
N SER A 712 40.38 36.48 -24.67
CA SER A 712 39.69 35.17 -24.66
C SER A 712 40.61 34.07 -24.11
N GLY A 713 41.93 34.21 -24.20
CA GLY A 713 42.90 33.20 -23.70
C GLY A 713 42.72 31.82 -24.29
N CYS A 714 41.87 31.67 -25.30
CA CYS A 714 41.53 30.40 -25.96
C CYS A 714 42.01 30.42 -27.42
N GLU A 715 42.44 29.28 -27.92
CA GLU A 715 42.77 29.05 -29.33
C GLU A 715 41.60 28.38 -30.03
N ILE A 716 41.33 28.80 -31.28
CA ILE A 716 40.30 28.20 -32.11
C ILE A 716 40.96 27.34 -33.18
N PHE A 717 40.51 26.10 -33.32
CA PHE A 717 40.85 25.21 -34.43
C PHE A 717 39.58 24.84 -35.17
N GLU A 718 39.53 25.18 -36.44
CA GLU A 718 38.35 24.98 -37.28
C GLU A 718 38.71 24.23 -38.56
N THR A 719 37.84 23.28 -38.90
CA THR A 719 37.84 22.57 -40.19
C THR A 719 36.45 22.66 -40.81
N ASN A 720 36.23 22.00 -41.97
CA ASN A 720 34.93 21.90 -42.57
C ASN A 720 33.92 21.11 -41.74
N THR A 721 34.38 20.22 -40.85
CA THR A 721 33.55 19.26 -40.11
C THR A 721 33.55 19.44 -38.61
N TYR A 722 34.54 20.12 -38.05
CA TYR A 722 34.57 20.39 -36.63
C TYR A 722 35.04 21.77 -36.25
N PHE A 723 34.64 22.24 -35.09
CA PHE A 723 35.06 23.47 -34.42
C PHE A 723 35.53 23.11 -33.02
N GLU A 724 36.80 23.50 -32.66
CA GLU A 724 37.40 23.18 -31.40
C GLU A 724 37.92 24.44 -30.72
N VAL A 725 37.58 24.60 -29.43
CA VAL A 725 38.10 25.67 -28.57
C VAL A 725 39.08 25.04 -27.59
N ARG A 726 40.30 25.52 -27.54
CA ARG A 726 41.34 25.09 -26.60
C ARG A 726 41.71 26.22 -25.64
N GLY A 727 41.46 26.00 -24.38
CA GLY A 727 41.97 26.80 -23.29
C GLY A 727 43.35 26.24 -22.79
N LYS A 728 43.84 26.80 -21.70
CA LYS A 728 45.18 26.42 -21.15
C LYS A 728 45.22 24.92 -20.79
N ASP A 729 44.18 24.37 -20.17
CA ASP A 729 44.14 23.01 -19.63
C ASP A 729 42.86 22.24 -20.01
N TYR A 730 42.15 22.70 -21.05
CA TYR A 730 40.92 22.08 -21.50
C TYR A 730 40.69 22.25 -22.98
N SER A 731 39.85 21.40 -23.58
CA SER A 731 39.35 21.54 -24.94
C SER A 731 37.87 21.20 -25.02
N VAL A 732 37.15 21.91 -25.89
CA VAL A 732 35.73 21.68 -26.21
C VAL A 732 35.62 21.54 -27.73
N LYS A 733 35.07 20.42 -28.20
CA LYS A 733 35.00 20.10 -29.62
C LYS A 733 33.55 19.92 -30.07
N PHE A 734 33.15 20.58 -31.15
CA PHE A 734 31.82 20.48 -31.75
C PHE A 734 31.91 19.88 -33.16
N ASP A 735 30.92 19.10 -33.54
CA ASP A 735 30.67 18.68 -34.90
C ASP A 735 29.85 19.76 -35.61
N LYS A 736 30.35 20.28 -36.71
CA LYS A 736 29.65 21.35 -37.47
C LYS A 736 28.53 20.83 -38.36
N VAL A 737 28.52 19.51 -38.62
CA VAL A 737 27.49 18.87 -39.46
C VAL A 737 26.25 18.55 -38.64
N THR A 738 26.45 17.93 -37.47
CA THR A 738 25.36 17.55 -36.59
C THR A 738 25.01 18.60 -35.54
N GLY A 739 25.93 19.53 -35.26
CA GLY A 739 25.81 20.51 -34.20
C GLY A 739 26.03 19.92 -32.81
N ASP A 740 26.65 18.72 -32.68
CA ASP A 740 26.85 18.08 -31.41
C ASP A 740 28.12 18.58 -30.72
N LEU A 741 28.08 18.74 -29.41
CA LEU A 741 29.27 18.82 -28.58
C LEU A 741 29.86 17.42 -28.49
N LEU A 742 30.96 17.14 -29.16
CA LEU A 742 31.57 15.81 -29.27
C LEU A 742 32.33 15.42 -28.01
N SER A 743 33.13 16.36 -27.48
CA SER A 743 33.94 16.11 -26.29
C SER A 743 34.19 17.38 -25.51
N LEU A 744 34.31 17.21 -24.22
CA LEU A 744 34.86 18.17 -23.26
C LEU A 744 35.97 17.47 -22.52
N GLU A 745 37.21 17.97 -22.69
CA GLU A 745 38.37 17.43 -21.99
C GLU A 745 38.91 18.48 -21.01
N SER A 746 39.39 18.04 -19.87
CA SER A 746 40.07 18.88 -18.90
C SER A 746 41.30 18.16 -18.36
N LYS A 747 42.48 18.81 -18.37
CA LYS A 747 43.73 18.24 -17.92
C LYS A 747 44.06 16.87 -18.56
N GLY A 748 43.68 16.68 -19.82
CA GLY A 748 43.92 15.45 -20.58
C GLY A 748 42.94 14.33 -20.29
N GLN A 749 41.81 14.61 -19.65
CA GLN A 749 40.78 13.65 -19.33
C GLN A 749 39.42 14.05 -19.90
N ASN A 750 38.67 13.08 -20.38
CA ASN A 750 37.32 13.28 -20.82
C ASN A 750 36.37 13.58 -19.65
N ILE A 751 35.66 14.70 -19.73
CA ILE A 751 34.56 15.04 -18.83
C ILE A 751 33.25 14.50 -19.43
N PHE A 752 33.03 14.68 -20.74
CA PHE A 752 31.93 14.09 -21.48
C PHE A 752 32.43 13.05 -22.49
N THR A 753 31.84 11.86 -22.46
CA THR A 753 31.98 10.86 -23.54
C THR A 753 30.95 11.09 -24.63
N LYS A 754 29.81 11.72 -24.28
CA LYS A 754 28.81 12.26 -25.21
C LYS A 754 28.26 13.56 -24.60
N GLY A 755 28.23 14.61 -25.41
CA GLY A 755 27.72 15.91 -25.00
C GLY A 755 26.19 15.97 -24.92
N PRO A 756 25.63 17.15 -24.58
CA PRO A 756 24.19 17.31 -24.39
C PRO A 756 23.43 16.98 -25.67
N SER A 757 22.50 16.02 -25.59
CA SER A 757 21.54 15.69 -26.64
C SER A 757 20.13 15.76 -26.09
N LEU A 758 19.17 16.27 -26.87
CA LEU A 758 17.77 16.34 -26.40
C LEU A 758 17.18 14.96 -26.12
N ASN A 759 16.32 14.90 -25.11
CA ASN A 759 15.59 13.69 -24.73
C ASN A 759 14.14 14.00 -24.35
N MET A 760 13.18 13.28 -24.98
CA MET A 760 11.74 13.33 -24.65
C MET A 760 11.26 12.07 -23.94
N MET A 761 12.12 11.08 -23.67
CA MET A 761 11.75 9.75 -23.17
C MET A 761 12.23 9.49 -21.75
N ARG A 762 11.42 8.77 -21.01
CA ARG A 762 11.79 7.98 -19.84
C ARG A 762 11.46 6.51 -20.10
N ALA A 763 12.04 5.57 -19.35
CA ALA A 763 11.50 4.21 -19.31
C ALA A 763 10.04 4.27 -18.85
N ALA A 764 9.17 3.52 -19.54
CA ALA A 764 7.75 3.50 -19.21
C ALA A 764 7.54 2.99 -17.78
N ILE A 765 6.66 3.65 -17.04
CA ILE A 765 6.20 3.21 -15.73
C ILE A 765 4.88 2.44 -15.86
N ASP A 766 4.53 1.64 -14.86
CA ASP A 766 3.28 0.88 -14.91
C ASP A 766 2.05 1.81 -15.08
N ASN A 767 2.08 3.02 -14.51
CA ASN A 767 1.03 4.03 -14.69
C ASN A 767 0.95 4.63 -16.12
N ASP A 768 1.94 4.40 -16.97
CA ASP A 768 1.94 4.80 -18.37
C ASP A 768 1.30 3.75 -19.31
N MET A 769 0.84 2.60 -18.80
CA MET A 769 0.41 1.42 -19.57
C MET A 769 -0.63 1.73 -20.67
N TYR A 770 -1.52 2.70 -20.45
CA TYR A 770 -2.52 3.13 -21.45
C TYR A 770 -2.01 4.15 -22.46
N LYS A 771 -0.76 4.63 -22.32
CA LYS A 771 -0.13 5.62 -23.20
C LYS A 771 1.07 5.07 -23.95
N VAL A 772 1.72 4.03 -23.42
CA VAL A 772 2.97 3.52 -23.95
C VAL A 772 2.86 3.03 -25.40
N ASP A 773 1.74 2.38 -25.75
CA ASP A 773 1.50 1.93 -27.12
C ASP A 773 1.38 3.11 -28.10
N ASP A 774 0.63 4.15 -27.70
CA ASP A 774 0.56 5.38 -28.49
C ASP A 774 1.93 6.04 -28.64
N TRP A 775 2.71 6.14 -27.55
CA TRP A 775 4.05 6.75 -27.60
C TRP A 775 5.01 5.98 -28.51
N TYR A 776 4.99 4.65 -28.49
CA TYR A 776 5.96 3.81 -29.18
C TYR A 776 5.52 3.47 -30.63
N ASN A 777 4.29 3.06 -30.83
CA ASN A 777 3.81 2.51 -32.09
C ASN A 777 3.07 3.53 -32.97
N LYS A 778 2.54 4.60 -32.39
CA LYS A 778 1.82 5.65 -33.10
C LYS A 778 2.65 6.92 -33.29
N TYR A 779 3.34 7.36 -32.25
CA TYR A 779 4.08 8.63 -32.26
C TYR A 779 5.60 8.44 -32.35
N PHE A 780 6.12 7.24 -32.19
CA PHE A 780 7.54 6.88 -32.28
C PHE A 780 8.45 7.76 -31.41
N ILE A 781 7.98 8.18 -30.22
CA ILE A 781 8.70 9.13 -29.36
C ILE A 781 10.11 8.60 -29.00
N GLN A 782 10.31 7.28 -28.89
CA GLN A 782 11.59 6.66 -28.61
C GLN A 782 12.58 6.70 -29.83
N LYS A 783 12.10 7.05 -31.02
CA LYS A 783 12.91 7.15 -32.25
C LYS A 783 13.15 8.61 -32.62
N GLN A 784 13.81 9.33 -31.71
CA GLN A 784 14.08 10.77 -31.80
C GLN A 784 15.24 11.04 -32.74
N GLN A 785 15.16 12.12 -33.51
CA GLN A 785 16.25 12.60 -34.38
C GLN A 785 16.35 14.12 -34.36
N GLU A 786 17.58 14.58 -34.56
CA GLU A 786 17.93 15.98 -34.67
C GLU A 786 18.37 16.31 -36.08
N GLN A 787 17.97 17.49 -36.58
CA GLN A 787 18.46 18.10 -37.82
C GLN A 787 19.13 19.40 -37.44
N SER A 788 20.43 19.56 -37.73
CA SER A 788 21.10 20.86 -37.58
C SER A 788 20.60 21.83 -38.60
N GLU A 789 20.11 22.98 -38.19
CA GLU A 789 19.63 24.08 -39.04
C GLU A 789 20.77 25.05 -39.34
N TYR A 790 21.59 25.34 -38.34
CA TYR A 790 22.79 26.20 -38.50
C TYR A 790 23.79 25.91 -37.40
N PHE A 791 25.05 26.25 -37.70
CA PHE A 791 26.17 26.30 -36.76
C PHE A 791 26.89 27.63 -36.97
N ASP A 792 27.04 28.45 -35.92
CA ASP A 792 27.68 29.75 -35.95
C ASP A 792 28.58 29.91 -34.71
N ALA A 793 29.81 30.43 -34.91
CA ALA A 793 30.76 30.60 -33.83
C ALA A 793 31.52 31.92 -33.97
N HIS A 794 31.57 32.69 -32.89
CA HIS A 794 32.19 33.99 -32.82
C HIS A 794 33.05 34.15 -31.59
N GLU A 795 34.19 34.76 -31.72
CA GLU A 795 35.05 35.21 -30.64
C GLU A 795 34.63 36.59 -30.15
N TYR A 796 34.48 36.77 -28.88
CA TYR A 796 34.18 38.00 -28.17
C TYR A 796 35.27 38.31 -27.15
N GLU A 797 35.38 39.53 -26.67
CA GLU A 797 36.24 39.90 -25.58
C GLU A 797 35.82 39.08 -24.33
N GLY A 798 36.70 38.16 -23.90
CA GLY A 798 36.54 37.32 -22.71
C GLY A 798 35.85 35.98 -22.90
N PHE A 799 35.27 35.66 -24.07
CA PHE A 799 34.61 34.37 -24.32
C PHE A 799 34.45 34.01 -25.78
N ILE A 800 34.24 32.75 -26.09
CA ILE A 800 33.83 32.28 -27.41
C ILE A 800 32.37 31.87 -27.33
N LYS A 801 31.54 32.40 -28.24
CA LYS A 801 30.14 32.00 -28.38
C LYS A 801 29.98 31.04 -29.54
N VAL A 802 29.32 29.88 -29.28
CA VAL A 802 28.89 28.92 -30.30
C VAL A 802 27.35 28.84 -30.24
N SER A 803 26.72 29.15 -31.38
CA SER A 803 25.25 29.09 -31.52
C SER A 803 24.85 28.00 -32.50
N ILE A 804 23.93 27.12 -32.09
CA ILE A 804 23.52 25.96 -32.87
C ILE A 804 22.00 25.91 -32.88
N GLY A 805 21.40 25.89 -34.05
CA GLY A 805 19.97 25.65 -34.23
C GLY A 805 19.70 24.22 -34.66
N LYS A 806 18.78 23.59 -34.00
CA LYS A 806 18.37 22.18 -34.30
C LYS A 806 16.86 22.06 -34.38
N HIS A 807 16.40 21.21 -35.29
CA HIS A 807 15.05 20.72 -35.34
C HIS A 807 15.01 19.30 -34.79
N PHE A 808 14.25 19.08 -33.74
CA PHE A 808 14.18 17.82 -33.01
C PHE A 808 12.76 17.24 -33.07
N SER A 809 12.61 16.00 -33.56
CA SER A 809 11.34 15.35 -33.79
C SER A 809 11.49 13.82 -33.80
N PRO A 810 10.47 13.05 -33.42
CA PRO A 810 10.45 11.62 -33.70
C PRO A 810 10.42 11.35 -35.21
N LEU A 811 10.88 10.14 -35.59
CA LEU A 811 10.83 9.68 -36.99
C LEU A 811 9.42 9.80 -37.59
N SER A 812 9.32 10.33 -38.81
CA SER A 812 8.06 10.50 -39.56
C SER A 812 7.01 11.41 -38.91
N MET A 813 7.36 12.14 -37.85
CA MET A 813 6.45 13.02 -37.14
C MET A 813 6.64 14.50 -37.48
N ALA A 814 5.58 15.27 -37.28
CA ALA A 814 5.56 16.72 -37.52
C ALA A 814 5.25 17.51 -36.25
N PHE A 815 5.75 16.99 -35.11
CA PHE A 815 5.73 17.66 -33.81
C PHE A 815 7.07 17.43 -33.11
N GLY A 816 7.42 18.30 -32.18
CA GLY A 816 8.66 18.25 -31.43
C GLY A 816 9.11 19.62 -30.98
N PHE A 817 10.41 19.88 -31.04
CA PHE A 817 11.00 21.13 -30.56
C PHE A 817 11.99 21.70 -31.58
N LYS A 818 11.94 23.04 -31.75
CA LYS A 818 13.07 23.80 -32.28
C LYS A 818 13.94 24.20 -31.12
N ALA A 819 15.20 23.76 -31.18
CA ALA A 819 16.17 23.97 -30.13
C ALA A 819 17.24 24.95 -30.56
N GLU A 820 17.49 25.97 -29.76
CA GLU A 820 18.57 26.92 -29.94
C GLU A 820 19.55 26.80 -28.78
N TYR A 821 20.73 26.22 -29.04
CA TYR A 821 21.84 26.12 -28.11
C TYR A 821 22.75 27.31 -28.25
N ASN A 822 23.01 28.05 -27.19
CA ASN A 822 23.99 29.10 -27.11
C ASN A 822 25.02 28.72 -26.03
N TYR A 823 26.23 28.28 -26.45
CA TYR A 823 27.35 28.01 -25.58
C TYR A 823 28.25 29.24 -25.48
N TYR A 824 28.57 29.63 -24.25
CA TYR A 824 29.57 30.66 -23.95
C TYR A 824 30.72 29.98 -23.23
N ILE A 825 31.90 29.97 -23.89
CA ILE A 825 33.10 29.21 -23.44
C ILE A 825 34.09 30.20 -22.91
N PHE A 826 34.43 30.12 -21.64
CA PHE A 826 35.29 31.03 -20.91
C PHE A 826 36.66 30.41 -20.64
N PRO A 827 37.76 31.21 -20.53
CA PRO A 827 39.10 30.72 -20.33
C PRO A 827 39.36 30.02 -18.96
N ASP A 828 38.48 30.25 -17.98
CA ASP A 828 38.55 29.73 -16.63
C ASP A 828 37.85 28.35 -16.45
N ARG A 829 37.69 27.56 -17.52
CA ARG A 829 37.03 26.25 -17.51
C ARG A 829 35.56 26.34 -17.09
N LYS A 830 34.90 27.37 -17.52
CA LYS A 830 33.47 27.61 -17.40
C LYS A 830 32.81 27.57 -18.77
N ILE A 831 31.71 26.82 -18.86
CA ILE A 831 30.82 26.86 -20.04
C ILE A 831 29.44 27.22 -19.55
N VAL A 832 28.85 28.24 -20.13
CA VAL A 832 27.42 28.57 -19.95
C VAL A 832 26.68 28.07 -21.18
N MET A 833 25.68 27.23 -20.96
CA MET A 833 24.78 26.74 -21.99
C MET A 833 23.38 27.30 -21.75
N ASN A 834 22.90 28.10 -22.70
CA ASN A 834 21.49 28.48 -22.74
C ASN A 834 20.82 27.70 -23.86
N LEU A 835 19.84 26.87 -23.48
CA LEU A 835 19.02 26.09 -24.40
C LEU A 835 17.58 26.60 -24.37
N ASP A 836 17.15 27.17 -25.49
CA ASP A 836 15.77 27.57 -25.71
C ASP A 836 15.06 26.57 -26.61
N LEU A 837 13.95 26.03 -26.12
CA LEU A 837 13.12 25.03 -26.78
C LEU A 837 11.77 25.62 -27.14
N LYS A 838 11.44 25.67 -28.41
CA LYS A 838 10.13 26.08 -28.91
C LYS A 838 9.34 24.88 -29.39
N GLY A 839 8.28 24.54 -28.64
CA GLY A 839 7.40 23.44 -29.01
C GLY A 839 6.64 23.73 -30.31
N PHE A 840 6.50 22.71 -31.15
CA PHE A 840 5.69 22.81 -32.35
C PHE A 840 4.89 21.54 -32.61
N LYS A 841 3.71 21.72 -33.22
CA LYS A 841 2.90 20.67 -33.86
C LYS A 841 2.26 21.25 -35.12
N LYS A 842 2.46 20.57 -36.24
CA LYS A 842 1.92 21.04 -37.53
C LYS A 842 0.51 20.51 -37.81
N THR A 843 0.10 19.46 -37.10
CA THR A 843 -1.22 18.82 -37.22
C THR A 843 -1.74 18.46 -35.84
N SER A 844 -2.99 18.00 -35.77
CA SER A 844 -3.55 17.42 -34.54
C SER A 844 -2.98 16.04 -34.21
N PHE A 845 -2.24 15.42 -35.11
CA PHE A 845 -1.57 14.14 -34.90
C PHE A 845 -0.27 14.35 -34.10
N ALA A 846 -0.46 14.48 -32.77
CA ALA A 846 0.61 14.66 -31.79
C ALA A 846 0.11 14.11 -30.46
N PRO A 847 1.01 13.65 -29.56
CA PRO A 847 0.60 13.21 -28.22
C PRO A 847 0.04 14.37 -27.40
N GLU A 848 -0.86 14.05 -26.48
CA GLU A 848 -1.37 15.03 -25.51
C GLU A 848 -0.22 15.56 -24.64
N PHE A 849 0.64 14.66 -24.19
CA PHE A 849 1.84 14.96 -23.42
C PHE A 849 2.94 13.94 -23.72
N ILE A 850 4.16 14.27 -23.35
CA ILE A 850 5.36 13.43 -23.47
C ILE A 850 5.94 13.13 -22.08
N PRO A 851 6.73 12.05 -21.91
CA PRO A 851 7.28 11.65 -20.61
C PRO A 851 8.18 12.71 -19.95
N ARG A 852 9.06 13.34 -20.69
CA ARG A 852 9.99 14.36 -20.20
C ARG A 852 10.45 15.29 -21.34
N ILE A 853 11.08 16.39 -20.98
CA ILE A 853 11.86 17.24 -21.89
C ILE A 853 13.11 17.76 -21.20
N GLY A 854 14.25 17.41 -21.71
CA GLY A 854 15.55 17.76 -21.16
C GLY A 854 16.69 17.33 -22.06
N ILE A 855 17.86 17.16 -21.48
CA ILE A 855 19.07 16.67 -22.16
C ILE A 855 19.65 15.45 -21.49
N GLU A 856 20.26 14.58 -22.29
CA GLU A 856 21.11 13.45 -21.85
C GLU A 856 22.57 13.82 -22.06
N LEU A 857 23.38 13.55 -21.05
CA LEU A 857 24.83 13.62 -21.07
C LEU A 857 25.42 12.25 -20.71
N ARG A 858 26.56 11.89 -21.28
CA ARG A 858 27.32 10.71 -20.85
C ARG A 858 28.70 11.11 -20.35
N LEU A 859 29.08 10.51 -19.24
CA LEU A 859 30.35 10.73 -18.55
C LEU A 859 31.06 9.40 -18.36
N PRO A 860 32.40 9.42 -18.22
CA PRO A 860 33.17 8.22 -17.87
C PRO A 860 32.69 7.58 -16.56
N SER A 861 32.75 6.26 -16.45
CA SER A 861 32.45 5.49 -15.23
C SER A 861 33.34 5.84 -14.02
N THR A 862 34.41 6.63 -14.24
CA THR A 862 35.26 7.18 -13.16
C THR A 862 34.55 8.15 -12.24
N PHE A 863 33.41 8.74 -12.68
CA PHE A 863 32.50 9.47 -11.80
C PHE A 863 31.68 8.48 -10.98
N THR A 864 31.84 8.50 -9.66
CA THR A 864 31.25 7.49 -8.76
C THR A 864 30.33 8.09 -7.70
N ASN A 865 30.40 9.39 -7.47
CA ASN A 865 29.60 10.07 -6.45
C ASN A 865 28.91 11.31 -7.02
N VAL A 866 27.70 11.55 -6.57
CA VAL A 866 26.93 12.76 -6.86
C VAL A 866 26.54 13.45 -5.56
N LYS A 867 26.76 14.78 -5.52
CA LYS A 867 26.27 15.68 -4.49
C LYS A 867 25.34 16.68 -5.16
N TRP A 868 24.21 17.00 -4.52
CA TRP A 868 23.27 17.96 -5.09
C TRP A 868 22.66 18.87 -4.03
N TYR A 869 22.30 20.08 -4.43
CA TYR A 869 21.50 21.03 -3.68
C TYR A 869 20.12 21.13 -4.34
N GLY A 870 19.13 20.52 -3.72
CA GLY A 870 17.78 20.33 -4.28
C GLY A 870 16.90 19.51 -3.38
N LEU A 871 15.78 18.99 -3.91
CA LEU A 871 14.91 18.06 -3.17
C LEU A 871 15.58 16.69 -3.03
N GLY A 872 15.42 16.07 -1.85
CA GLY A 872 16.01 14.78 -1.54
C GLY A 872 15.75 14.29 -0.11
N PRO A 873 16.44 13.21 0.33
CA PRO A 873 17.46 12.42 -0.39
C PRO A 873 16.89 11.38 -1.37
N ASP A 874 15.60 11.03 -1.22
CA ASP A 874 14.94 9.99 -2.00
C ASP A 874 14.49 10.53 -3.36
N GLU A 875 14.16 9.61 -4.30
CA GLU A 875 13.53 9.98 -5.57
C GLU A 875 12.23 10.72 -5.33
N ASN A 876 11.95 11.65 -6.19
CA ASN A 876 10.73 12.44 -6.15
C ASN A 876 10.36 12.96 -7.53
N TYR A 877 9.07 13.16 -7.75
CA TYR A 877 8.49 13.51 -9.04
C TYR A 877 7.51 14.68 -8.87
N PRO A 878 7.06 15.35 -9.92
CA PRO A 878 6.20 16.52 -9.82
C PRO A 878 4.96 16.37 -8.93
N ASP A 879 4.38 15.15 -8.87
CA ASP A 879 3.17 14.79 -8.12
C ASP A 879 3.42 13.79 -6.97
N MET A 880 4.69 13.52 -6.65
CA MET A 880 5.11 12.69 -5.52
C MET A 880 6.38 13.27 -4.88
N LYS A 881 6.25 14.27 -4.02
CA LYS A 881 7.39 14.98 -3.41
C LYS A 881 7.17 15.50 -1.99
N SER A 882 6.03 15.17 -1.36
CA SER A 882 5.76 15.65 0.00
C SER A 882 6.70 15.04 1.05
N HIS A 883 7.35 13.91 0.74
CA HIS A 883 8.28 13.19 1.62
C HIS A 883 9.72 13.71 1.62
N VAL A 884 10.06 14.67 0.77
CA VAL A 884 11.44 15.19 0.62
C VAL A 884 11.55 16.63 1.10
N LYS A 885 12.78 17.02 1.46
CA LYS A 885 13.14 18.38 1.88
C LYS A 885 14.14 18.97 0.90
N TYR A 886 14.15 20.27 0.76
CA TYR A 886 15.18 20.98 0.02
C TYR A 886 16.43 21.11 0.88
N GLY A 887 17.56 20.63 0.40
CA GLY A 887 18.79 20.58 1.15
C GLY A 887 19.99 20.11 0.32
N VAL A 888 21.11 19.82 1.00
CA VAL A 888 22.31 19.27 0.38
C VAL A 888 22.42 17.80 0.70
N TYR A 889 22.57 16.99 -0.32
CA TYR A 889 22.63 15.52 -0.24
C TYR A 889 23.79 14.99 -1.06
N SER A 890 24.30 13.82 -0.68
CA SER A 890 25.35 13.10 -1.41
C SER A 890 25.10 11.60 -1.37
N LYS A 891 25.26 10.94 -2.53
CA LYS A 891 25.16 9.48 -2.67
C LYS A 891 26.18 8.97 -3.69
N ASN A 892 26.53 7.68 -3.61
CA ASN A 892 27.15 7.02 -4.76
C ASN A 892 26.14 6.92 -5.90
N ILE A 893 26.63 6.92 -7.14
CA ILE A 893 25.74 6.84 -8.32
C ILE A 893 24.91 5.54 -8.31
N GLU A 894 25.48 4.43 -7.87
CA GLU A 894 24.76 3.16 -7.72
C GLU A 894 23.57 3.25 -6.73
N ASP A 895 23.71 4.08 -5.67
CA ASP A 895 22.68 4.30 -4.64
C ASP A 895 21.61 5.33 -5.08
N MET A 896 21.74 5.91 -6.27
CA MET A 896 20.75 6.85 -6.81
C MET A 896 19.52 6.16 -7.36
N SER A 897 19.64 4.88 -7.72
CA SER A 897 18.55 4.08 -8.24
C SER A 897 17.62 3.58 -7.13
N THR A 898 16.33 3.50 -7.42
CA THR A 898 15.32 2.81 -6.61
C THR A 898 15.01 1.46 -7.26
N VAL A 899 15.16 0.39 -6.50
CA VAL A 899 14.94 -0.98 -7.00
C VAL A 899 13.44 -1.29 -7.02
N TYR A 900 12.88 -1.42 -8.21
CA TYR A 900 11.54 -1.97 -8.44
C TYR A 900 11.68 -3.41 -8.97
N ILE A 901 10.80 -4.32 -8.54
CA ILE A 901 10.85 -5.74 -8.95
C ILE A 901 10.88 -5.84 -10.48
N LYS A 902 9.93 -5.17 -11.14
CA LYS A 902 9.97 -4.95 -12.59
C LYS A 902 10.64 -3.60 -12.86
N PRO A 903 11.81 -3.59 -13.52
CA PRO A 903 12.54 -2.36 -13.82
C PRO A 903 11.71 -1.38 -14.63
N GLN A 904 11.77 -0.10 -14.25
CA GLN A 904 11.07 1.01 -14.88
C GLN A 904 11.77 2.32 -14.52
N GLU A 905 11.29 3.48 -15.01
CA GLU A 905 11.81 4.78 -14.59
C GLU A 905 11.95 4.86 -13.08
N ASN A 906 13.08 5.37 -12.62
CA ASN A 906 13.37 5.51 -11.19
C ASN A 906 14.45 6.56 -10.94
N GLY A 907 14.61 6.97 -9.69
CA GLY A 907 15.75 7.76 -9.26
C GLY A 907 15.71 9.24 -9.65
N HIS A 908 14.62 9.78 -10.17
CA HIS A 908 14.49 11.20 -10.49
C HIS A 908 14.45 12.08 -9.24
N ARG A 909 15.03 13.29 -9.32
CA ARG A 909 14.99 14.35 -8.30
C ARG A 909 14.56 15.66 -8.92
N GLU A 910 13.50 16.23 -8.42
CA GLU A 910 12.96 17.54 -8.78
C GLU A 910 13.67 18.68 -8.01
N GLY A 911 13.51 19.89 -8.51
CA GLY A 911 13.79 21.09 -7.73
C GLY A 911 15.27 21.32 -7.41
N THR A 912 16.19 20.91 -8.29
CA THR A 912 17.64 20.97 -8.08
C THR A 912 18.25 22.25 -8.65
N ASP A 913 19.12 22.89 -7.88
CA ASP A 913 19.89 24.08 -8.29
C ASP A 913 21.33 23.74 -8.65
N ILE A 914 22.00 22.83 -7.92
CA ILE A 914 23.41 22.50 -8.09
C ILE A 914 23.57 20.98 -8.10
N ILE A 915 24.37 20.47 -9.02
CA ILE A 915 24.79 19.07 -9.09
C ILE A 915 26.32 19.05 -9.18
N GLU A 916 26.96 18.30 -8.30
CA GLU A 916 28.40 18.05 -8.31
C GLU A 916 28.64 16.55 -8.54
N LEU A 917 29.33 16.22 -9.60
CA LEU A 917 29.76 14.85 -9.90
C LEU A 917 31.25 14.72 -9.61
N HIS A 918 31.61 13.73 -8.80
CA HIS A 918 32.96 13.56 -8.30
C HIS A 918 33.63 12.32 -8.90
N SER A 919 34.86 12.48 -9.37
CA SER A 919 35.78 11.41 -9.73
C SER A 919 37.10 11.56 -8.95
N LYS A 920 37.97 10.57 -9.03
CA LYS A 920 39.32 10.67 -8.42
C LYS A 920 40.15 11.79 -9.05
N GLU A 921 39.80 12.25 -10.22
CA GLU A 921 40.55 13.08 -11.10
C GLU A 921 40.04 14.52 -11.17
N GLY A 922 38.81 14.73 -10.74
CA GLY A 922 38.20 16.05 -10.74
C GLY A 922 36.75 16.04 -10.42
N THR A 923 36.18 17.24 -10.39
CA THR A 923 34.74 17.45 -10.09
C THR A 923 34.11 18.22 -11.24
N LEU A 924 32.98 17.74 -11.73
CA LEU A 924 32.08 18.49 -12.62
C LEU A 924 30.98 19.13 -11.78
N VAL A 925 30.89 20.47 -11.80
CA VAL A 925 29.84 21.23 -11.12
C VAL A 925 28.88 21.79 -12.19
N ILE A 926 27.59 21.51 -12.00
CA ILE A 926 26.52 21.99 -12.86
C ILE A 926 25.60 22.86 -12.01
N ASN A 927 25.54 24.15 -12.31
CA ASN A 927 24.61 25.08 -11.68
C ASN A 927 23.46 25.39 -12.64
N SER A 928 22.25 25.36 -12.16
CA SER A 928 21.07 25.78 -12.93
C SER A 928 20.53 27.12 -12.45
N LEU A 929 20.17 28.00 -13.39
CA LEU A 929 19.58 29.31 -13.08
C LEU A 929 18.11 29.16 -12.60
N LYS A 930 17.45 28.11 -13.05
CA LYS A 930 16.12 27.71 -12.57
C LYS A 930 16.22 26.31 -12.01
N LYS A 931 15.35 25.98 -11.04
CA LYS A 931 15.29 24.62 -10.50
C LYS A 931 14.92 23.62 -11.60
N ILE A 932 15.70 22.57 -11.73
CA ILE A 932 15.57 21.51 -12.74
C ILE A 932 15.34 20.17 -12.08
N GLY A 933 14.91 19.18 -12.87
CA GLY A 933 14.95 17.78 -12.48
C GLY A 933 16.22 17.11 -12.98
N PHE A 934 16.67 16.02 -12.32
CA PHE A 934 17.77 15.19 -12.80
C PHE A 934 17.65 13.73 -12.42
N ASN A 935 18.21 12.85 -13.26
CA ASN A 935 18.51 11.44 -12.96
C ASN A 935 19.99 11.17 -13.25
N VAL A 936 20.58 10.22 -12.55
CA VAL A 936 21.94 9.72 -12.83
C VAL A 936 22.00 8.22 -12.63
N HIS A 937 22.46 7.48 -13.67
CA HIS A 937 22.45 6.02 -13.73
C HIS A 937 23.65 5.48 -14.51
N ASN A 938 23.89 4.16 -14.40
CA ASN A 938 24.83 3.40 -15.22
C ASN A 938 24.15 2.37 -16.15
N TYR A 939 22.91 2.63 -16.54
CA TYR A 939 22.12 1.81 -17.47
C TYR A 939 21.27 2.70 -18.37
N THR A 940 20.85 2.17 -19.51
CA THR A 940 20.04 2.91 -20.48
C THR A 940 18.56 2.72 -20.25
N ILE A 941 17.73 3.58 -20.86
CA ILE A 941 16.26 3.44 -20.89
C ILE A 941 15.89 2.09 -21.51
N GLU A 942 16.53 1.69 -22.61
CA GLU A 942 16.28 0.42 -23.29
C GLU A 942 16.61 -0.79 -22.42
N ALA A 943 17.65 -0.72 -21.60
CA ALA A 943 18.00 -1.77 -20.65
C ALA A 943 16.90 -1.95 -19.60
N LEU A 944 16.36 -0.83 -19.03
CA LEU A 944 15.24 -0.88 -18.09
C LEU A 944 13.99 -1.51 -18.72
N GLU A 945 13.65 -1.13 -19.94
CA GLU A 945 12.45 -1.64 -20.64
C GLU A 945 12.57 -3.12 -21.04
N LYS A 946 13.78 -3.61 -21.27
CA LYS A 946 14.04 -5.01 -21.66
C LYS A 946 14.01 -5.96 -20.46
N ALA A 947 14.50 -5.52 -19.31
CA ALA A 947 14.61 -6.34 -18.11
C ALA A 947 13.22 -6.62 -17.51
N LYS A 948 12.95 -7.89 -17.21
CA LYS A 948 11.73 -8.30 -16.50
C LYS A 948 11.90 -8.21 -14.98
N HIS A 949 13.12 -8.47 -14.51
CA HIS A 949 13.50 -8.40 -13.10
C HIS A 949 14.75 -7.56 -12.95
N TRP A 950 14.93 -6.96 -11.77
CA TRP A 950 16.05 -6.07 -11.50
C TRP A 950 17.43 -6.75 -11.67
N ASN A 951 17.54 -8.03 -11.36
CA ASN A 951 18.77 -8.80 -11.53
C ASN A 951 19.13 -9.10 -13.01
N GLU A 952 18.23 -8.82 -13.95
CA GLU A 952 18.48 -8.91 -15.40
C GLU A 952 18.94 -7.58 -16.00
N LEU A 953 18.99 -6.51 -15.21
CA LEU A 953 19.33 -5.17 -15.70
C LEU A 953 20.81 -5.08 -16.10
N GLU A 954 21.04 -4.84 -17.39
CA GLU A 954 22.38 -4.67 -17.94
C GLU A 954 22.92 -3.26 -17.67
N THR A 955 24.09 -3.15 -17.05
CA THR A 955 24.78 -1.89 -16.82
C THR A 955 25.83 -1.63 -17.91
N ILE A 956 26.20 -0.35 -18.08
CA ILE A 956 27.22 0.08 -19.05
C ILE A 956 28.41 0.74 -18.33
N ASP A 957 29.57 0.78 -18.99
CA ASP A 957 30.78 1.44 -18.47
C ASP A 957 30.79 2.96 -18.73
N GLU A 958 29.65 3.59 -18.49
CA GLU A 958 29.43 5.04 -18.56
C GLU A 958 28.41 5.45 -17.51
N VAL A 959 28.43 6.73 -17.16
CA VAL A 959 27.38 7.36 -16.34
C VAL A 959 26.48 8.18 -17.27
N ILE A 960 25.19 7.90 -17.23
CA ILE A 960 24.17 8.67 -17.95
C ILE A 960 23.57 9.68 -16.97
N LEU A 961 23.62 10.95 -17.34
CA LEU A 961 23.03 12.05 -16.60
C LEU A 961 21.92 12.69 -17.45
N HIS A 962 20.72 12.69 -16.94
CA HIS A 962 19.60 13.44 -17.49
C HIS A 962 19.41 14.74 -16.70
N LEU A 963 19.23 15.86 -17.41
CA LEU A 963 18.93 17.17 -16.85
C LEU A 963 17.64 17.67 -17.49
N ASP A 964 16.57 17.79 -16.73
CA ASP A 964 15.22 18.03 -17.24
C ASP A 964 14.76 19.46 -17.00
N ALA A 965 14.33 20.11 -18.07
CA ALA A 965 13.56 21.33 -17.97
C ALA A 965 12.18 21.07 -17.35
N LYS A 966 11.62 19.88 -17.66
CA LYS A 966 10.38 19.38 -17.05
C LYS A 966 10.26 17.87 -17.22
N HIS A 967 9.80 17.18 -16.18
CA HIS A 967 9.44 15.77 -16.15
C HIS A 967 7.92 15.62 -15.94
N SER A 968 7.28 14.64 -16.55
CA SER A 968 5.87 14.31 -16.28
C SER A 968 5.75 13.60 -14.94
N GLY A 969 4.67 13.85 -14.23
CA GLY A 969 4.33 13.15 -13.00
C GLY A 969 4.12 11.65 -13.20
N LEU A 970 3.79 10.98 -12.14
CA LEU A 970 3.58 9.54 -12.09
C LEU A 970 2.11 9.17 -12.30
N GLY A 971 1.18 9.91 -11.66
CA GLY A 971 -0.21 9.48 -11.58
C GLY A 971 -0.38 8.18 -10.79
N SER A 972 -1.53 7.54 -10.98
CA SER A 972 -1.85 6.19 -10.51
C SER A 972 -2.71 5.45 -11.55
N ASN A 973 -2.46 5.73 -12.84
CA ASN A 973 -3.34 5.34 -13.95
C ASN A 973 -3.17 3.88 -14.40
N SER A 974 -2.44 3.08 -13.67
CA SER A 974 -2.56 1.62 -13.82
C SER A 974 -4.00 1.14 -13.48
N CYS A 975 -4.68 1.84 -12.55
CA CYS A 975 -6.10 1.68 -12.27
C CYS A 975 -6.83 2.98 -11.87
N GLY A 976 -6.14 4.08 -11.59
CA GLY A 976 -6.69 5.31 -10.99
C GLY A 976 -6.55 6.57 -11.85
N GLU A 977 -6.19 7.68 -11.19
CA GLU A 977 -6.05 9.01 -11.79
C GLU A 977 -4.80 9.13 -12.65
N GLU A 978 -4.95 9.65 -13.85
CA GLU A 978 -3.83 10.04 -14.70
C GLU A 978 -3.10 11.27 -14.10
N GLN A 979 -1.90 11.58 -14.57
CA GLN A 979 -1.21 12.82 -14.21
C GLN A 979 -2.11 14.03 -14.47
N THR A 980 -2.22 14.93 -13.50
CA THR A 980 -2.96 16.18 -13.69
C THR A 980 -2.31 17.05 -14.77
N TYR A 981 -3.07 17.94 -15.40
CA TYR A 981 -2.58 18.80 -16.49
C TYR A 981 -1.29 19.55 -16.13
N LYS A 982 -1.17 20.06 -14.90
CA LYS A 982 0.03 20.79 -14.42
C LYS A 982 1.28 19.90 -14.36
N ASN A 983 1.07 18.61 -14.14
CA ASN A 983 2.11 17.58 -13.99
C ASN A 983 2.42 16.84 -15.30
N LYS A 984 1.84 17.25 -16.43
CA LYS A 984 2.14 16.74 -17.77
C LYS A 984 3.15 17.63 -18.48
N VAL A 985 4.00 17.05 -19.33
CA VAL A 985 4.90 17.76 -20.23
C VAL A 985 4.21 17.92 -21.58
N HIS A 986 3.77 19.11 -21.88
CA HIS A 986 3.14 19.44 -23.16
C HIS A 986 4.17 19.94 -24.16
N LEU A 987 3.82 20.02 -25.46
CA LEU A 987 4.66 20.61 -26.51
C LEU A 987 4.64 22.15 -26.45
N ASN A 988 5.07 22.70 -25.30
CA ASN A 988 5.16 24.11 -24.99
C ASN A 988 6.62 24.60 -25.12
N ASP A 989 6.85 25.89 -24.89
CA ASP A 989 8.19 26.44 -24.83
C ASP A 989 8.84 26.16 -23.46
N TYR A 990 10.10 25.73 -23.48
CA TYR A 990 10.92 25.46 -22.29
C TYR A 990 12.29 26.13 -22.46
N ASN A 991 12.99 26.30 -21.35
CA ASN A 991 14.40 26.72 -21.38
C ASN A 991 15.18 25.96 -20.29
N LEU A 992 16.44 25.74 -20.59
CA LEU A 992 17.38 25.09 -19.69
C LEU A 992 18.70 25.89 -19.73
N ASN A 993 19.02 26.58 -18.63
CA ASN A 993 20.16 27.46 -18.54
C ASN A 993 21.14 26.89 -17.50
N LEU A 994 22.25 26.37 -17.97
CA LEU A 994 23.22 25.63 -17.17
C LEU A 994 24.59 26.24 -17.22
N VAL A 995 25.31 26.16 -16.09
CA VAL A 995 26.72 26.57 -15.98
C VAL A 995 27.53 25.35 -15.58
N PHE A 996 28.39 24.91 -16.48
CA PHE A 996 29.36 23.83 -16.25
C PHE A 996 30.69 24.41 -15.80
N LYS A 997 31.23 23.89 -14.68
CA LYS A 997 32.61 24.14 -14.20
C LYS A 997 33.30 22.79 -13.98
N PHE A 998 34.55 22.68 -14.42
CA PHE A 998 35.26 21.39 -14.47
C PHE A 998 36.77 21.51 -14.23
#